data_9fac32b8b4d96cf580105cba46456c55
#
_entry.id   9fac32b8b4d96cf580105cba46456c55
#
_cell.length_a   1.000
_cell.length_b   1.000
_cell.length_c   1.000
_cell.angle_alpha   90.00
_cell.angle_beta   90.00
_cell.angle_gamma   90.00
#
_symmetry.space_group_name_H-M   'P 1'
#
loop_
_entity.id
_entity.type
_entity.pdbx_description
1 polymer ?
#
loop_
_entity_poly.entity_id
_entity_poly.type
_entity_poly.pdbx_seq_one_letter_code
_entity_poly.pdbx_strand_id
1 'polypeptide(L)'
;DSSTVTMMGFDTLVKYDWRLSVGGVELTDEEMAELVKSKSGLVKLRGEWVLADTREISKTAKYLESLHDSSVDNAFREAEAAIKRARIAQAAGSDDAAELQRIAQQAQDEYERLKAAEGEGVVSAAELRQLALEAGADSPIEFTGSPWFTSLVGGTDRPAPERVDIPDTVSADLREYQRRGVDWLYFMSRNNLGAVLADDMGLGKTLQLLSLLAVEEAEGTKRGPTLVVAPTSVVGNWAREAARFVPSMRVRVHHGTGRLKGDELFEAADSADIVITSYGTLARDAKDLAAVQWDHVVLDEAQAIKNAGTQSSKSARAIPARHRIALTGTPIENKLSELRSILDFVNPGMLGSQTFFRNHFAKAIESRRDEALADEMGQRLQRLTAPFILRRLKTDTAIISDLPEKAEHVIAVDMTPEQAALYKALVDGMQAELEQRKGIARKGLVLATITRIKQICNHPAHFLGDGSPVTSKGRHRSGKVEKLMELLEEAAESDQRVLIFTQYKAFGDILQPYLTDRLGGEVPFLHGGVGKSARDAMVERFQQPNGPRAMILSLKAGGTGLNLTAASMVIHLDRWWNPAVENQATDRAFRIGQEKNVTVYKIITRGTMEESIQDILDGKTQLAGAVVGQGEGWITELGTDELAQLISYRGQQ
;
A
#
# COMPACT_ATOMS: atom_id res chain seq x y z
N ASP A 1 3.04 -24.60 34.52
CA ASP A 1 4.16 -24.06 33.73
C ASP A 1 3.61 -23.05 32.73
N SER A 2 3.37 -21.85 33.25
CA SER A 2 2.99 -20.72 32.42
C SER A 2 4.25 -20.24 31.71
N SER A 3 4.41 -20.60 30.46
CA SER A 3 5.34 -19.91 29.58
C SER A 3 4.84 -18.46 29.44
N THR A 4 5.40 -17.58 30.23
CA THR A 4 5.29 -16.15 30.01
C THR A 4 5.90 -15.88 28.64
N VAL A 5 5.05 -15.71 27.63
CA VAL A 5 5.48 -15.21 26.33
C VAL A 5 5.96 -13.78 26.57
N THR A 6 7.26 -13.63 26.69
CA THR A 6 7.88 -12.32 26.82
C THR A 6 7.61 -11.58 25.53
N MET A 7 6.83 -10.51 25.61
CA MET A 7 6.58 -9.63 24.45
C MET A 7 7.91 -8.99 24.07
N MET A 8 8.50 -9.44 22.98
CA MET A 8 9.77 -8.93 22.47
C MET A 8 9.52 -8.14 21.19
N GLY A 9 9.77 -6.82 21.25
CA GLY A 9 9.84 -5.95 20.09
C GLY A 9 11.28 -5.51 19.82
N PHE A 10 11.49 -4.72 18.78
CA PHE A 10 12.80 -4.13 18.48
C PHE A 10 13.28 -3.16 19.57
N ASP A 11 12.34 -2.59 20.32
CA ASP A 11 12.64 -1.70 21.46
C ASP A 11 12.81 -2.46 22.77
N THR A 12 12.57 -3.78 22.76
CA THR A 12 12.69 -4.61 23.96
C THR A 12 14.13 -5.07 24.14
N LEU A 13 14.59 -5.00 25.37
CA LEU A 13 15.93 -5.42 25.72
C LEU A 13 15.98 -6.94 25.85
N VAL A 14 16.94 -7.56 25.21
CA VAL A 14 17.14 -8.98 25.18
C VAL A 14 18.46 -9.31 25.86
N LYS A 15 18.41 -10.20 26.86
CA LYS A 15 19.65 -10.82 27.34
C LYS A 15 20.18 -11.73 26.24
N TYR A 16 21.38 -11.48 25.80
CA TYR A 16 22.06 -12.35 24.88
C TYR A 16 23.30 -12.94 25.53
N ASP A 17 23.50 -14.21 25.26
CA ASP A 17 24.73 -14.88 25.57
C ASP A 17 25.52 -14.94 24.27
N TRP A 18 26.43 -14.00 24.08
CA TRP A 18 27.26 -14.01 22.91
C TRP A 18 28.52 -14.82 23.15
N ARG A 19 28.79 -15.71 22.25
CA ARG A 19 29.99 -16.56 22.30
C ARG A 19 30.76 -16.37 21.03
N LEU A 20 32.02 -16.06 21.18
CA LEU A 20 32.92 -15.99 20.05
C LEU A 20 33.41 -17.40 19.77
N SER A 21 33.25 -17.89 18.54
CA SER A 21 33.75 -19.16 18.07
C SER A 21 34.93 -18.94 17.13
N VAL A 22 36.04 -19.56 17.40
CA VAL A 22 37.21 -19.55 16.52
C VAL A 22 37.55 -21.01 16.19
N GLY A 23 37.52 -21.34 14.91
CA GLY A 23 37.73 -22.71 14.44
C GLY A 23 36.68 -23.70 14.94
N GLY A 24 35.43 -23.24 15.19
CA GLY A 24 34.33 -24.06 15.69
C GLY A 24 34.37 -24.34 17.21
N VAL A 25 35.24 -23.65 17.95
CA VAL A 25 35.37 -23.79 19.42
C VAL A 25 34.88 -22.50 20.07
N GLU A 26 33.92 -22.62 21.00
CA GLU A 26 33.45 -21.50 21.80
C GLU A 26 34.54 -20.98 22.73
N LEU A 27 34.71 -19.66 22.81
CA LEU A 27 35.69 -19.01 23.66
C LEU A 27 35.08 -18.56 24.98
N THR A 28 35.84 -18.68 26.06
CA THR A 28 35.51 -18.05 27.33
C THR A 28 35.83 -16.54 27.28
N ASP A 29 35.28 -15.77 28.21
CA ASP A 29 35.55 -14.33 28.29
C ASP A 29 37.03 -14.00 28.47
N GLU A 30 37.74 -14.85 29.21
CA GLU A 30 39.20 -14.76 29.44
C GLU A 30 39.98 -15.03 28.15
N GLU A 31 39.62 -16.10 27.43
CA GLU A 31 40.21 -16.46 26.14
C GLU A 31 39.98 -15.36 25.09
N MET A 32 38.82 -14.74 25.12
CA MET A 32 38.49 -13.62 24.24
C MET A 32 39.28 -12.35 24.56
N ALA A 33 39.45 -12.03 25.85
CA ALA A 33 40.27 -10.90 26.28
C ALA A 33 41.74 -11.08 25.87
N GLU A 34 42.26 -12.28 25.92
CA GLU A 34 43.61 -12.61 25.40
C GLU A 34 43.70 -12.46 23.88
N LEU A 35 42.68 -12.88 23.15
CA LEU A 35 42.60 -12.75 21.69
C LEU A 35 42.62 -11.31 21.25
N VAL A 36 41.84 -10.44 21.92
CA VAL A 36 41.79 -8.99 21.63
C VAL A 36 43.15 -8.32 21.89
N LYS A 37 43.91 -8.80 22.87
CA LYS A 37 45.25 -8.27 23.19
C LYS A 37 46.35 -8.77 22.25
N SER A 38 46.13 -9.87 21.54
CA SER A 38 47.12 -10.46 20.65
C SER A 38 47.30 -9.62 19.39
N LYS A 39 48.55 -9.25 19.12
CA LYS A 39 48.93 -8.49 17.90
C LYS A 39 49.26 -9.39 16.71
N SER A 40 49.44 -10.67 16.91
CA SER A 40 49.94 -11.59 15.89
C SER A 40 48.88 -12.44 15.18
N GLY A 41 47.65 -12.42 15.67
CA GLY A 41 46.59 -13.28 15.15
C GLY A 41 46.77 -14.79 15.47
N LEU A 42 47.89 -15.20 16.01
CA LEU A 42 48.16 -16.54 16.46
C LEU A 42 48.03 -16.61 17.98
N VAL A 43 47.07 -17.38 18.44
CA VAL A 43 46.77 -17.55 19.88
C VAL A 43 46.71 -19.03 20.22
N LYS A 44 47.26 -19.41 21.36
CA LYS A 44 47.19 -20.76 21.87
C LYS A 44 45.92 -20.95 22.69
N LEU A 45 44.95 -21.63 22.12
CA LEU A 45 43.69 -21.93 22.78
C LEU A 45 43.65 -23.42 23.13
N ARG A 46 43.49 -23.72 24.43
CA ARG A 46 43.36 -25.10 24.94
C ARG A 46 44.49 -26.06 24.48
N GLY A 47 45.67 -25.49 24.29
CA GLY A 47 46.86 -26.27 23.89
C GLY A 47 47.13 -26.30 22.39
N GLU A 48 46.24 -25.80 21.55
CA GLU A 48 46.40 -25.73 20.09
C GLU A 48 46.63 -24.31 19.62
N TRP A 49 47.45 -24.15 18.57
CA TRP A 49 47.66 -22.86 17.94
C TRP A 49 46.58 -22.59 16.90
N VAL A 50 45.84 -21.49 17.08
CA VAL A 50 44.75 -21.08 16.22
C VAL A 50 45.07 -19.70 15.60
N LEU A 51 44.84 -19.56 14.32
CA LEU A 51 44.94 -18.30 13.61
C LEU A 51 43.57 -17.60 13.67
N ALA A 52 43.49 -16.44 14.30
CA ALA A 52 42.29 -15.65 14.39
C ALA A 52 42.52 -14.25 13.81
N ASP A 53 41.54 -13.71 13.10
CA ASP A 53 41.57 -12.31 12.66
C ASP A 53 41.29 -11.38 13.84
N THR A 54 42.37 -10.94 14.51
CA THR A 54 42.30 -10.08 15.67
C THR A 54 41.73 -8.69 15.38
N ARG A 55 41.74 -8.24 14.11
CA ARG A 55 41.14 -6.95 13.71
C ARG A 55 39.63 -7.03 13.73
N GLU A 56 39.07 -8.09 13.17
CA GLU A 56 37.61 -8.28 13.16
C GLU A 56 37.08 -8.52 14.57
N ILE A 57 37.77 -9.31 15.38
CA ILE A 57 37.41 -9.56 16.78
C ILE A 57 37.48 -8.27 17.61
N SER A 58 38.51 -7.45 17.42
CA SER A 58 38.63 -6.15 18.12
C SER A 58 37.54 -5.16 17.71
N LYS A 59 37.19 -5.11 16.42
CA LYS A 59 36.08 -4.28 15.92
C LYS A 59 34.75 -4.74 16.56
N THR A 60 34.52 -6.02 16.58
CA THR A 60 33.31 -6.61 17.14
C THR A 60 33.18 -6.32 18.63
N ALA A 61 34.26 -6.48 19.41
CA ALA A 61 34.26 -6.17 20.83
C ALA A 61 33.98 -4.68 21.12
N LYS A 62 34.61 -3.78 20.35
CA LYS A 62 34.33 -2.33 20.45
C LYS A 62 32.90 -1.98 20.05
N TYR A 63 32.39 -2.65 19.06
CA TYR A 63 31.01 -2.44 18.60
C TYR A 63 30.00 -2.90 19.65
N LEU A 64 30.21 -4.06 20.28
CA LEU A 64 29.37 -4.55 21.38
C LEU A 64 29.38 -3.59 22.58
N GLU A 65 30.54 -3.02 22.92
CA GLU A 65 30.65 -2.01 23.96
C GLU A 65 29.87 -0.73 23.61
N SER A 66 29.96 -0.27 22.35
CA SER A 66 29.19 0.90 21.88
C SER A 66 27.68 0.65 21.83
N LEU A 67 27.24 -0.59 21.59
CA LEU A 67 25.83 -0.95 21.62
C LEU A 67 25.24 -0.89 23.03
N HIS A 68 26.01 -1.31 24.03
CA HIS A 68 25.57 -1.22 25.43
C HIS A 68 25.32 0.24 25.84
N ASP A 69 26.26 1.14 25.52
CA ASP A 69 26.11 2.58 25.80
C ASP A 69 24.88 3.16 25.09
N SER A 70 24.65 2.77 23.84
CA SER A 70 23.49 3.18 23.06
C SER A 70 22.18 2.68 23.68
N SER A 71 22.16 1.47 24.22
CA SER A 71 20.98 0.90 24.89
C SER A 71 20.62 1.63 26.16
N VAL A 72 21.61 2.04 26.94
CA VAL A 72 21.43 2.84 28.15
C VAL A 72 20.84 4.22 27.81
N ASP A 73 21.38 4.88 26.77
CA ASP A 73 20.88 6.18 26.31
C ASP A 73 19.44 6.11 25.80
N ASN A 74 19.08 5.06 25.06
CA ASN A 74 17.73 4.86 24.57
C ASN A 74 16.75 4.62 25.74
N ALA A 75 17.11 3.76 26.69
CA ALA A 75 16.30 3.50 27.87
C ALA A 75 16.10 4.76 28.73
N PHE A 76 17.10 5.62 28.82
CA PHE A 76 16.99 6.92 29.50
C PHE A 76 15.95 7.82 28.82
N ARG A 77 16.00 7.95 27.49
CA ARG A 77 15.04 8.76 26.71
C ARG A 77 13.62 8.25 26.85
N GLU A 78 13.44 6.92 26.82
CA GLU A 78 12.13 6.30 27.01
C GLU A 78 11.56 6.55 28.39
N ALA A 79 12.39 6.41 29.42
CA ALA A 79 12.00 6.71 30.79
C ALA A 79 11.59 8.18 30.96
N GLU A 80 12.37 9.13 30.45
CA GLU A 80 12.01 10.55 30.46
C GLU A 80 10.67 10.82 29.76
N ALA A 81 10.46 10.24 28.58
CA ALA A 81 9.22 10.41 27.83
C ALA A 81 8.01 9.82 28.58
N ALA A 82 8.16 8.63 29.18
CA ALA A 82 7.10 7.99 29.95
C ALA A 82 6.75 8.78 31.22
N ILE A 83 7.73 9.29 31.93
CA ILE A 83 7.53 10.14 33.11
C ILE A 83 6.79 11.44 32.74
N LYS A 84 7.16 12.05 31.62
CA LYS A 84 6.50 13.26 31.14
C LYS A 84 5.02 13.00 30.80
N ARG A 85 4.71 11.89 30.16
CA ARG A 85 3.33 11.49 29.83
C ARG A 85 2.51 11.24 31.11
N ALA A 86 3.07 10.53 32.07
CA ALA A 86 2.41 10.28 33.35
C ALA A 86 2.08 11.57 34.10
N ARG A 87 2.99 12.56 34.09
CA ARG A 87 2.76 13.88 34.71
C ARG A 87 1.63 14.64 34.02
N ILE A 88 1.59 14.63 32.69
CA ILE A 88 0.53 15.29 31.89
C ILE A 88 -0.81 14.65 32.21
N ALA A 89 -0.89 13.33 32.21
CA ALA A 89 -2.13 12.59 32.49
C ALA A 89 -2.63 12.84 33.93
N GLN A 90 -1.72 12.91 34.91
CA GLN A 90 -2.05 13.20 36.28
C GLN A 90 -2.57 14.64 36.46
N ALA A 91 -1.95 15.61 35.79
CA ALA A 91 -2.38 17.00 35.81
C ALA A 91 -3.76 17.19 35.13
N ALA A 92 -4.06 16.41 34.10
CA ALA A 92 -5.34 16.43 33.40
C ALA A 92 -6.47 15.63 34.08
N GLY A 93 -6.15 14.89 35.15
CA GLY A 93 -7.12 14.00 35.83
C GLY A 93 -7.63 12.85 34.95
N SER A 94 -6.80 12.39 34.03
CA SER A 94 -7.14 11.29 33.12
C SER A 94 -7.32 9.97 33.86
N ASP A 95 -8.29 9.18 33.43
CA ASP A 95 -8.53 7.83 33.98
C ASP A 95 -7.32 6.89 33.79
N ASP A 96 -6.47 7.16 32.79
CA ASP A 96 -5.27 6.38 32.50
C ASP A 96 -4.03 6.82 33.31
N ALA A 97 -4.13 7.82 34.17
CA ALA A 97 -3.00 8.35 34.91
C ALA A 97 -2.25 7.28 35.73
N ALA A 98 -2.98 6.37 36.36
CA ALA A 98 -2.39 5.29 37.15
C ALA A 98 -1.62 4.29 36.27
N GLU A 99 -2.15 3.94 35.12
CA GLU A 99 -1.49 3.04 34.16
C GLU A 99 -0.24 3.67 33.54
N LEU A 100 -0.33 4.94 33.15
CA LEU A 100 0.82 5.69 32.65
C LEU A 100 1.93 5.85 33.69
N GLN A 101 1.55 5.99 34.96
CA GLN A 101 2.51 6.05 36.07
C GLN A 101 3.20 4.68 36.26
N ARG A 102 2.46 3.58 36.12
CA ARG A 102 3.03 2.23 36.16
C ARG A 102 4.02 2.00 35.02
N ILE A 103 3.67 2.44 33.80
CA ILE A 103 4.54 2.35 32.62
C ILE A 103 5.81 3.19 32.82
N ALA A 104 5.68 4.39 33.37
CA ALA A 104 6.82 5.25 33.68
C ALA A 104 7.76 4.62 34.70
N GLN A 105 7.21 3.98 35.75
CA GLN A 105 8.00 3.25 36.73
C GLN A 105 8.75 2.06 36.10
N GLN A 106 8.07 1.29 35.26
CA GLN A 106 8.70 0.17 34.55
C GLN A 106 9.85 0.63 33.64
N ALA A 107 9.67 1.74 32.92
CA ALA A 107 10.71 2.30 32.06
C ALA A 107 11.90 2.80 32.90
N GLN A 108 11.65 3.39 34.04
CA GLN A 108 12.69 3.83 34.95
C GLN A 108 13.47 2.64 35.55
N ASP A 109 12.76 1.62 35.99
CA ASP A 109 13.38 0.40 36.55
C ASP A 109 14.25 -0.30 35.51
N GLU A 110 13.81 -0.32 34.25
CA GLU A 110 14.57 -0.89 33.15
C GLU A 110 15.84 -0.07 32.83
N TYR A 111 15.72 1.26 32.84
CA TYR A 111 16.88 2.13 32.70
C TYR A 111 17.91 1.91 33.83
N GLU A 112 17.46 1.82 35.08
CA GLU A 112 18.34 1.57 36.21
C GLU A 112 18.98 0.19 36.16
N ARG A 113 18.23 -0.82 35.71
CA ARG A 113 18.73 -2.19 35.50
C ARG A 113 19.84 -2.22 34.45
N LEU A 114 19.64 -1.56 33.33
CA LEU A 114 20.64 -1.48 32.26
C LEU A 114 21.89 -0.72 32.69
N LYS A 115 21.71 0.38 33.40
CA LYS A 115 22.81 1.19 33.92
C LYS A 115 23.66 0.43 34.94
N ALA A 116 23.03 -0.47 35.72
CA ALA A 116 23.72 -1.31 36.69
C ALA A 116 24.40 -2.53 36.08
N ALA A 117 24.02 -2.96 34.88
CA ALA A 117 24.50 -4.15 34.20
C ALA A 117 25.80 -3.91 33.41
N GLU A 118 26.76 -3.16 33.99
CA GLU A 118 28.08 -3.02 33.38
C GLU A 118 28.75 -4.40 33.20
N GLY A 119 28.85 -4.82 31.95
CA GLY A 119 29.51 -6.08 31.57
C GLY A 119 28.60 -7.29 31.32
N GLU A 120 27.29 -7.20 31.58
CA GLU A 120 26.34 -8.21 31.14
C GLU A 120 25.79 -7.84 29.74
N GLY A 121 25.85 -8.78 28.81
CA GLY A 121 25.41 -8.57 27.43
C GLY A 121 23.90 -8.36 27.31
N VAL A 122 23.45 -7.14 27.52
CA VAL A 122 22.04 -6.74 27.29
C VAL A 122 22.00 -5.69 26.20
N VAL A 123 21.32 -6.00 25.11
CA VAL A 123 21.12 -5.09 23.96
C VAL A 123 19.67 -5.14 23.51
N SER A 124 19.25 -4.11 22.79
CA SER A 124 17.95 -4.13 22.13
C SER A 124 17.92 -5.16 20.99
N ALA A 125 16.74 -5.68 20.68
CA ALA A 125 16.56 -6.56 19.53
C ALA A 125 16.94 -5.86 18.21
N ALA A 126 16.74 -4.53 18.12
CA ALA A 126 17.17 -3.72 16.98
C ALA A 126 18.70 -3.72 16.82
N GLU A 127 19.44 -3.55 17.90
CA GLU A 127 20.90 -3.55 17.89
C GLU A 127 21.48 -4.92 17.56
N LEU A 128 20.89 -6.01 18.11
CA LEU A 128 21.25 -7.38 17.71
C LEU A 128 21.01 -7.63 16.21
N ARG A 129 19.89 -7.12 15.69
CA ARG A 129 19.60 -7.26 14.27
C ARG A 129 20.56 -6.45 13.41
N GLN A 130 20.93 -5.24 13.82
CA GLN A 130 21.95 -4.46 13.14
C GLN A 130 23.30 -5.18 13.14
N LEU A 131 23.69 -5.80 14.26
CA LEU A 131 24.90 -6.61 14.33
C LEU A 131 24.84 -7.80 13.35
N ALA A 132 23.68 -8.47 13.27
CA ALA A 132 23.45 -9.55 12.30
C ALA A 132 23.52 -9.06 10.85
N LEU A 133 23.11 -7.83 10.58
CA LEU A 133 23.22 -7.20 9.25
C LEU A 133 24.67 -6.91 8.87
N GLU A 134 25.48 -6.46 9.81
CA GLU A 134 26.90 -6.14 9.61
C GLU A 134 27.76 -7.38 9.57
N ALA A 135 27.37 -8.43 10.28
CA ALA A 135 28.07 -9.71 10.29
C ALA A 135 27.94 -10.45 8.94
N GLY A 136 29.04 -10.72 8.29
CA GLY A 136 29.09 -11.57 7.09
C GLY A 136 28.80 -13.04 7.37
N ALA A 137 28.71 -13.86 6.32
CA ALA A 137 28.52 -15.31 6.45
C ALA A 137 29.64 -15.99 7.26
N ASP A 138 30.82 -15.39 7.26
CA ASP A 138 31.98 -15.85 7.98
C ASP A 138 32.18 -15.11 9.33
N SER A 139 31.12 -14.57 9.90
CA SER A 139 31.20 -13.87 11.18
C SER A 139 31.61 -14.83 12.31
N PRO A 140 32.56 -14.42 13.15
CA PRO A 140 32.91 -15.20 14.33
C PRO A 140 31.86 -15.18 15.45
N ILE A 141 30.73 -14.53 15.22
CA ILE A 141 29.65 -14.37 16.21
C ILE A 141 28.51 -15.30 15.86
N GLU A 142 28.21 -16.20 16.79
CA GLU A 142 26.99 -17.00 16.74
C GLU A 142 25.91 -16.39 17.65
N PHE A 143 24.71 -16.23 17.11
CA PHE A 143 23.57 -15.73 17.88
C PHE A 143 22.82 -16.92 18.48
N THR A 144 22.79 -16.99 19.81
CA THR A 144 21.96 -17.95 20.55
C THR A 144 20.80 -17.18 21.19
N GLY A 145 19.59 -17.61 20.96
CA GLY A 145 18.39 -16.96 21.50
C GLY A 145 17.18 -17.87 21.44
N SER A 146 15.99 -17.32 21.69
CA SER A 146 14.77 -18.10 21.49
C SER A 146 14.66 -18.54 20.03
N PRO A 147 14.17 -19.75 19.74
CA PRO A 147 14.10 -20.26 18.37
C PRO A 147 13.42 -19.33 17.38
N TRP A 148 12.36 -18.65 17.79
CA TRP A 148 11.64 -17.71 16.93
C TRP A 148 12.46 -16.43 16.64
N PHE A 149 13.21 -15.92 17.62
CA PHE A 149 14.08 -14.76 17.43
C PHE A 149 15.25 -15.11 16.52
N THR A 150 15.86 -16.26 16.73
CA THR A 150 16.94 -16.77 15.87
C THR A 150 16.45 -16.95 14.43
N SER A 151 15.23 -17.45 14.23
CA SER A 151 14.63 -17.56 12.89
C SER A 151 14.34 -16.22 12.26
N LEU A 152 13.93 -15.20 13.02
CA LEU A 152 13.76 -13.82 12.52
C LEU A 152 15.08 -13.20 12.07
N VAL A 153 16.15 -13.44 12.80
CA VAL A 153 17.49 -12.94 12.48
C VAL A 153 18.16 -13.78 11.40
N GLY A 154 18.05 -15.11 11.49
CA GLY A 154 18.68 -16.06 10.59
C GLY A 154 17.91 -16.42 9.30
N GLY A 155 16.62 -16.21 9.27
CA GLY A 155 15.81 -16.25 8.03
C GLY A 155 15.34 -17.62 7.52
N THR A 156 15.46 -18.72 8.26
CA THR A 156 15.20 -20.05 7.70
C THR A 156 13.90 -20.74 8.13
N ASP A 157 13.48 -20.61 9.39
CA ASP A 157 12.24 -21.26 9.87
C ASP A 157 11.35 -20.25 10.62
N ARG A 158 10.25 -19.86 10.01
CA ARG A 158 9.29 -18.93 10.61
C ARG A 158 8.17 -19.71 11.28
N PRO A 159 7.88 -19.45 12.57
CA PRO A 159 6.70 -20.02 13.19
C PRO A 159 5.45 -19.47 12.47
N ALA A 160 4.52 -20.36 12.11
CA ALA A 160 3.24 -19.94 11.59
C ALA A 160 2.44 -19.21 12.69
N PRO A 161 1.81 -18.08 12.40
CA PRO A 161 0.93 -17.42 13.35
C PRO A 161 -0.25 -18.32 13.76
N GLU A 162 -0.62 -18.27 15.02
CA GLU A 162 -1.79 -18.97 15.51
C GLU A 162 -3.06 -18.28 15.00
N ARG A 163 -4.12 -19.11 14.82
CA ARG A 163 -5.43 -18.59 14.42
C ARG A 163 -6.05 -17.79 15.57
N VAL A 164 -6.49 -16.56 15.28
CA VAL A 164 -7.24 -15.71 16.20
C VAL A 164 -8.73 -15.73 15.87
N ASP A 165 -9.56 -15.64 16.88
CA ASP A 165 -10.99 -15.54 16.71
C ASP A 165 -11.38 -14.09 16.38
N ILE A 166 -12.14 -13.90 15.32
CA ILE A 166 -12.67 -12.60 14.95
C ILE A 166 -13.93 -12.35 15.79
N PRO A 167 -13.98 -11.29 16.63
CA PRO A 167 -15.13 -11.03 17.46
C PRO A 167 -16.36 -10.61 16.64
N ASP A 168 -17.56 -10.84 17.20
CA ASP A 168 -18.83 -10.48 16.57
C ASP A 168 -19.02 -8.97 16.38
N THR A 169 -18.19 -8.15 17.03
CA THR A 169 -18.16 -6.70 16.85
C THR A 169 -17.65 -6.28 15.46
N VAL A 170 -17.02 -7.20 14.73
CA VAL A 170 -16.67 -7.00 13.32
C VAL A 170 -17.86 -7.40 12.44
N SER A 171 -18.49 -6.42 11.80
CA SER A 171 -19.64 -6.61 10.92
C SER A 171 -19.21 -6.96 9.48
N ALA A 172 -18.43 -8.02 9.33
CA ALA A 172 -18.00 -8.52 8.03
C ALA A 172 -17.57 -9.99 8.13
N ASP A 173 -17.77 -10.74 7.05
CA ASP A 173 -17.21 -12.07 6.89
C ASP A 173 -15.85 -11.97 6.19
N LEU A 174 -14.78 -12.29 6.92
CA LEU A 174 -13.44 -12.24 6.39
C LEU A 174 -13.17 -13.46 5.49
N ARG A 175 -12.55 -13.22 4.36
CA ARG A 175 -11.99 -14.25 3.50
C ARG A 175 -10.84 -14.96 4.22
N GLU A 176 -10.52 -16.18 3.81
CA GLU A 176 -9.47 -16.97 4.48
C GLU A 176 -8.11 -16.26 4.45
N TYR A 177 -7.73 -15.68 3.30
CA TYR A 177 -6.48 -14.92 3.24
C TYR A 177 -6.49 -13.66 4.11
N GLN A 178 -7.65 -13.02 4.30
CA GLN A 178 -7.79 -11.88 5.22
C GLN A 178 -7.63 -12.34 6.68
N ARG A 179 -8.21 -13.47 7.03
CA ARG A 179 -8.04 -14.06 8.38
C ARG A 179 -6.58 -14.37 8.65
N ARG A 180 -5.85 -14.93 7.70
CA ARG A 180 -4.40 -15.13 7.81
C ARG A 180 -3.64 -13.82 7.96
N GLY A 181 -4.08 -12.77 7.29
CA GLY A 181 -3.52 -11.43 7.46
C GLY A 181 -3.73 -10.88 8.87
N VAL A 182 -4.91 -11.06 9.44
CA VAL A 182 -5.20 -10.68 10.83
C VAL A 182 -4.38 -11.51 11.81
N ASP A 183 -4.27 -12.82 11.61
CA ASP A 183 -3.44 -13.70 12.44
C ASP A 183 -1.98 -13.22 12.45
N TRP A 184 -1.46 -12.85 11.29
CA TRP A 184 -0.10 -12.33 11.16
C TRP A 184 0.07 -10.95 11.81
N LEU A 185 -0.85 -10.02 11.59
CA LEU A 185 -0.83 -8.69 12.22
C LEU A 185 -0.90 -8.81 13.76
N TYR A 186 -1.74 -9.71 14.25
CA TYR A 186 -1.87 -9.97 15.68
C TYR A 186 -0.57 -10.54 16.26
N PHE A 187 0.05 -11.51 15.58
CA PHE A 187 1.35 -12.04 15.97
C PHE A 187 2.41 -10.93 16.04
N MET A 188 2.49 -10.09 15.02
CA MET A 188 3.43 -8.97 14.97
C MET A 188 3.16 -7.97 16.11
N SER A 189 1.91 -7.63 16.34
CA SER A 189 1.50 -6.72 17.41
C SER A 189 1.84 -7.27 18.80
N ARG A 190 1.54 -8.53 19.05
CA ARG A 190 1.82 -9.20 20.33
C ARG A 190 3.31 -9.26 20.65
N ASN A 191 4.14 -9.36 19.65
CA ASN A 191 5.60 -9.40 19.82
C ASN A 191 6.24 -8.00 19.64
N ASN A 192 5.46 -6.94 19.56
CA ASN A 192 5.90 -5.57 19.32
C ASN A 192 6.81 -5.41 18.09
N LEU A 193 6.56 -6.21 17.06
CA LEU A 193 7.26 -6.17 15.78
C LEU A 193 6.46 -5.35 14.78
N GLY A 194 7.04 -4.29 14.27
CA GLY A 194 6.41 -3.46 13.25
C GLY A 194 6.12 -4.27 11.97
N ALA A 195 4.99 -4.00 11.35
CA ALA A 195 4.46 -4.77 10.24
C ALA A 195 4.19 -3.92 9.01
N VAL A 196 4.52 -4.44 7.84
CA VAL A 196 4.17 -3.86 6.54
C VAL A 196 3.19 -4.78 5.84
N LEU A 197 1.95 -4.35 5.69
CA LEU A 197 0.94 -5.05 4.92
C LEU A 197 0.88 -4.44 3.51
N ALA A 198 1.48 -5.15 2.56
CA ALA A 198 1.71 -4.68 1.20
C ALA A 198 0.86 -5.43 0.16
N ASP A 199 -0.28 -5.93 0.55
CA ASP A 199 -1.23 -6.60 -0.34
C ASP A 199 -1.65 -5.69 -1.51
N ASP A 200 -1.94 -6.29 -2.66
CA ASP A 200 -2.48 -5.58 -3.80
C ASP A 200 -3.75 -4.79 -3.43
N MET A 201 -4.00 -3.74 -4.18
CA MET A 201 -5.22 -2.93 -4.02
C MET A 201 -6.47 -3.80 -4.13
N GLY A 202 -7.45 -3.55 -3.26
CA GLY A 202 -8.72 -4.26 -3.26
C GLY A 202 -8.74 -5.59 -2.50
N LEU A 203 -7.65 -5.99 -1.87
CA LEU A 203 -7.61 -7.19 -1.02
C LEU A 203 -8.08 -6.95 0.43
N GLY A 204 -8.47 -5.74 0.77
CA GLY A 204 -9.08 -5.44 2.07
C GLY A 204 -8.09 -5.19 3.20
N LYS A 205 -7.03 -4.42 2.95
CA LYS A 205 -6.08 -4.03 4.00
C LYS A 205 -6.74 -3.30 5.16
N THR A 206 -7.68 -2.40 4.88
CA THR A 206 -8.44 -1.67 5.90
C THR A 206 -9.25 -2.61 6.79
N LEU A 207 -9.97 -3.57 6.22
CA LEU A 207 -10.75 -4.55 6.98
C LEU A 207 -9.84 -5.41 7.87
N GLN A 208 -8.70 -5.84 7.36
CA GLN A 208 -7.74 -6.63 8.13
C GLN A 208 -7.21 -5.84 9.34
N LEU A 209 -6.86 -4.57 9.14
CA LEU A 209 -6.42 -3.70 10.23
C LEU A 209 -7.52 -3.47 11.27
N LEU A 210 -8.72 -3.12 10.84
CA LEU A 210 -9.86 -2.90 11.75
C LEU A 210 -10.21 -4.18 12.54
N SER A 211 -10.10 -5.33 11.91
CA SER A 211 -10.27 -6.62 12.56
C SER A 211 -9.21 -6.89 13.62
N LEU A 212 -7.95 -6.54 13.37
CA LEU A 212 -6.89 -6.59 14.38
C LEU A 212 -7.26 -5.77 15.61
N LEU A 213 -7.72 -4.54 15.42
CA LEU A 213 -8.11 -3.65 16.52
C LEU A 213 -9.27 -4.24 17.32
N ALA A 214 -10.25 -4.85 16.66
CA ALA A 214 -11.38 -5.51 17.31
C ALA A 214 -10.95 -6.74 18.12
N VAL A 215 -10.03 -7.54 17.60
CA VAL A 215 -9.45 -8.70 18.31
C VAL A 215 -8.75 -8.25 19.60
N GLU A 216 -7.92 -7.22 19.51
CA GLU A 216 -7.18 -6.71 20.66
C GLU A 216 -8.10 -6.07 21.72
N GLU A 217 -9.17 -5.41 21.29
CA GLU A 217 -10.19 -4.88 22.21
C GLU A 217 -10.93 -6.01 22.94
N ALA A 218 -11.34 -7.05 22.22
CA ALA A 218 -12.03 -8.20 22.79
C ALA A 218 -11.18 -8.98 23.79
N GLU A 219 -9.87 -9.05 23.56
CA GLU A 219 -8.90 -9.72 24.45
C GLU A 219 -8.40 -8.84 25.59
N GLY A 220 -8.76 -7.56 25.60
CA GLY A 220 -8.30 -6.61 26.62
C GLY A 220 -6.82 -6.27 26.53
N THR A 221 -6.18 -6.48 25.37
CA THR A 221 -4.76 -6.20 25.13
C THR A 221 -4.49 -4.81 24.61
N LYS A 222 -5.55 -4.07 24.27
CA LYS A 222 -5.47 -2.68 23.81
C LYS A 222 -4.94 -1.76 24.90
N ARG A 223 -3.97 -0.93 24.57
CA ARG A 223 -3.27 -0.03 25.50
C ARG A 223 -3.41 1.46 25.19
N GLY A 224 -4.40 1.84 24.40
CA GLY A 224 -4.63 3.21 24.00
C GLY A 224 -5.34 3.32 22.67
N PRO A 225 -5.56 4.54 22.16
CA PRO A 225 -6.15 4.74 20.84
C PRO A 225 -5.16 4.40 19.72
N THR A 226 -5.71 4.15 18.54
CA THR A 226 -4.95 3.94 17.30
C THR A 226 -5.01 5.21 16.45
N LEU A 227 -3.86 5.68 15.99
CA LEU A 227 -3.77 6.78 15.03
C LEU A 227 -3.61 6.20 13.61
N VAL A 228 -4.52 6.56 12.72
CA VAL A 228 -4.44 6.25 11.28
C VAL A 228 -4.10 7.52 10.53
N VAL A 229 -3.00 7.49 9.81
CA VAL A 229 -2.56 8.58 8.93
C VAL A 229 -2.73 8.14 7.49
N ALA A 230 -3.54 8.88 6.74
CA ALA A 230 -3.90 8.53 5.37
C ALA A 230 -3.82 9.75 4.43
N PRO A 231 -3.72 9.55 3.12
CA PRO A 231 -3.91 10.65 2.18
C PRO A 231 -5.25 11.33 2.39
N THR A 232 -5.30 12.64 2.19
CA THR A 232 -6.51 13.44 2.38
C THR A 232 -7.73 12.87 1.65
N SER A 233 -7.52 12.34 0.45
CA SER A 233 -8.58 11.77 -0.39
C SER A 233 -9.24 10.51 0.20
N VAL A 234 -8.61 9.82 1.12
CA VAL A 234 -9.12 8.57 1.69
C VAL A 234 -9.47 8.65 3.18
N VAL A 235 -9.26 9.79 3.82
CA VAL A 235 -9.64 9.99 5.23
C VAL A 235 -11.12 9.71 5.47
N GLY A 236 -12.01 10.24 4.61
CA GLY A 236 -13.45 9.98 4.70
C GLY A 236 -13.81 8.52 4.47
N ASN A 237 -13.10 7.83 3.58
CA ASN A 237 -13.30 6.40 3.34
C ASN A 237 -12.94 5.55 4.58
N TRP A 238 -11.85 5.89 5.26
CA TRP A 238 -11.47 5.24 6.52
C TRP A 238 -12.58 5.37 7.58
N ALA A 239 -13.11 6.58 7.74
CA ALA A 239 -14.20 6.82 8.69
C ALA A 239 -15.46 5.99 8.36
N ARG A 240 -15.84 5.92 7.09
CA ARG A 240 -16.99 5.11 6.63
C ARG A 240 -16.77 3.61 6.81
N GLU A 241 -15.61 3.11 6.45
CA GLU A 241 -15.29 1.69 6.61
C GLU A 241 -15.22 1.30 8.09
N ALA A 242 -14.67 2.14 8.95
CA ALA A 242 -14.67 1.92 10.38
C ALA A 242 -16.11 1.88 10.95
N ALA A 243 -16.97 2.82 10.56
CA ALA A 243 -18.38 2.83 10.96
C ALA A 243 -19.14 1.60 10.45
N ARG A 244 -18.77 1.07 9.29
CA ARG A 244 -19.38 -0.13 8.70
C ARG A 244 -18.91 -1.42 9.35
N PHE A 245 -17.61 -1.60 9.50
CA PHE A 245 -17.01 -2.87 9.92
C PHE A 245 -16.85 -3.02 11.42
N VAL A 246 -16.62 -1.93 12.13
CA VAL A 246 -16.46 -1.90 13.59
C VAL A 246 -17.32 -0.79 14.22
N PRO A 247 -18.66 -0.88 14.09
CA PRO A 247 -19.57 0.21 14.49
C PRO A 247 -19.54 0.53 15.98
N SER A 248 -19.09 -0.38 16.83
CA SER A 248 -18.95 -0.17 18.27
C SER A 248 -17.73 0.67 18.67
N MET A 249 -16.78 0.87 17.75
CA MET A 249 -15.58 1.68 18.02
C MET A 249 -15.87 3.16 17.91
N ARG A 250 -15.28 3.93 18.83
CA ARG A 250 -15.35 5.40 18.83
C ARG A 250 -14.31 5.95 17.87
N VAL A 251 -14.77 6.46 16.74
CA VAL A 251 -13.92 7.00 15.67
C VAL A 251 -13.97 8.51 15.67
N ARG A 252 -12.81 9.14 15.61
CA ARG A 252 -12.67 10.58 15.49
C ARG A 252 -11.82 10.96 14.29
N VAL A 253 -12.34 11.87 13.47
CA VAL A 253 -11.60 12.43 12.34
C VAL A 253 -10.92 13.73 12.79
N HIS A 254 -9.59 13.75 12.79
CA HIS A 254 -8.77 14.93 13.08
C HIS A 254 -8.27 15.55 11.78
N HIS A 255 -9.10 16.38 11.18
CA HIS A 255 -8.82 17.01 9.89
C HIS A 255 -9.65 18.30 9.70
N GLY A 256 -9.15 19.22 8.89
CA GLY A 256 -9.83 20.47 8.55
C GLY A 256 -9.50 21.65 9.49
N THR A 257 -10.15 22.78 9.25
CA THR A 257 -9.86 24.04 9.95
C THR A 257 -10.43 24.10 11.35
N GLY A 258 -11.50 23.38 11.64
CA GLY A 258 -12.16 23.34 12.95
C GLY A 258 -11.66 22.24 13.88
N ARG A 259 -10.52 21.61 13.56
CA ARG A 259 -9.99 20.52 14.38
C ARG A 259 -9.50 21.01 15.76
N LEU A 260 -9.60 20.13 16.73
CA LEU A 260 -9.16 20.39 18.11
C LEU A 260 -7.64 20.55 18.19
N LYS A 261 -7.17 21.25 19.23
CA LYS A 261 -5.76 21.48 19.50
C LYS A 261 -5.47 21.36 20.99
N GLY A 262 -4.20 21.13 21.34
CA GLY A 262 -3.74 21.11 22.72
C GLY A 262 -4.46 20.10 23.60
N ASP A 263 -4.88 20.52 24.78
CA ASP A 263 -5.52 19.66 25.77
C ASP A 263 -6.87 19.09 25.29
N GLU A 264 -7.64 19.86 24.52
CA GLU A 264 -8.89 19.39 23.93
C GLU A 264 -8.68 18.21 22.97
N LEU A 265 -7.61 18.28 22.16
CA LEU A 265 -7.22 17.18 21.30
C LEU A 265 -6.78 15.96 22.11
N PHE A 266 -6.00 16.16 23.14
CA PHE A 266 -5.54 15.08 24.01
C PHE A 266 -6.73 14.33 24.64
N GLU A 267 -7.66 15.04 25.25
CA GLU A 267 -8.86 14.45 25.87
C GLU A 267 -9.71 13.69 24.83
N ALA A 268 -9.91 14.30 23.67
CA ALA A 268 -10.69 13.70 22.60
C ALA A 268 -10.03 12.45 22.01
N ALA A 269 -8.71 12.44 21.86
CA ALA A 269 -7.95 11.30 21.37
C ALA A 269 -7.92 10.17 22.42
N ASP A 270 -7.71 10.50 23.68
CA ASP A 270 -7.66 9.53 24.77
C ASP A 270 -9.00 8.78 24.94
N SER A 271 -10.11 9.46 24.71
CA SER A 271 -11.45 8.86 24.75
C SER A 271 -11.86 8.15 23.46
N ALA A 272 -11.11 8.26 22.38
CA ALA A 272 -11.39 7.59 21.11
C ALA A 272 -10.72 6.22 21.03
N ASP A 273 -11.25 5.35 20.19
CA ASP A 273 -10.60 4.09 19.83
C ASP A 273 -9.71 4.25 18.60
N ILE A 274 -10.17 5.05 17.63
CA ILE A 274 -9.46 5.33 16.39
C ILE A 274 -9.51 6.83 16.12
N VAL A 275 -8.35 7.41 15.84
CA VAL A 275 -8.22 8.79 15.35
C VAL A 275 -7.66 8.74 13.93
N ILE A 276 -8.34 9.35 12.99
CA ILE A 276 -7.97 9.38 11.58
C ILE A 276 -7.53 10.79 11.20
N THR A 277 -6.34 10.92 10.63
CA THR A 277 -5.79 12.19 10.17
C THR A 277 -5.12 12.04 8.80
N SER A 278 -4.74 13.18 8.22
CA SER A 278 -3.96 13.21 6.97
C SER A 278 -2.48 13.46 7.26
N TYR A 279 -1.61 13.16 6.28
CA TYR A 279 -0.18 13.45 6.39
C TYR A 279 0.12 14.94 6.60
N GLY A 280 -0.61 15.80 5.90
CA GLY A 280 -0.45 17.25 6.05
C GLY A 280 -0.88 17.76 7.43
N THR A 281 -1.96 17.24 7.98
CA THR A 281 -2.43 17.57 9.34
C THR A 281 -1.48 17.03 10.40
N LEU A 282 -0.98 15.80 10.23
CA LEU A 282 0.04 15.23 11.10
C LEU A 282 1.27 16.13 11.19
N ALA A 283 1.77 16.62 10.06
CA ALA A 283 2.94 17.50 10.03
C ALA A 283 2.71 18.82 10.77
N ARG A 284 1.50 19.36 10.69
CA ARG A 284 1.13 20.61 11.36
C ARG A 284 0.90 20.44 12.85
N ASP A 285 0.29 19.34 13.25
CA ASP A 285 -0.14 19.08 14.63
C ASP A 285 0.74 18.03 15.34
N ALA A 286 1.94 17.81 14.84
CA ALA A 286 2.86 16.77 15.33
C ALA A 286 3.11 16.84 16.85
N LYS A 287 3.26 18.03 17.39
CA LYS A 287 3.45 18.24 18.82
C LYS A 287 2.29 17.75 19.68
N ASP A 288 1.07 18.12 19.28
CA ASP A 288 -0.14 17.75 20.01
C ASP A 288 -0.43 16.25 19.89
N LEU A 289 -0.23 15.69 18.69
CA LEU A 289 -0.41 14.25 18.45
C LEU A 289 0.65 13.41 19.16
N ALA A 290 1.87 13.90 19.28
CA ALA A 290 2.94 13.20 20.01
C ALA A 290 2.71 13.15 21.54
N ALA A 291 1.86 13.99 22.08
CA ALA A 291 1.52 13.98 23.50
C ALA A 291 0.57 12.83 23.88
N VAL A 292 -0.14 12.26 22.92
CA VAL A 292 -1.05 11.12 23.12
C VAL A 292 -0.26 9.82 23.14
N GLN A 293 -0.63 8.91 24.02
CA GLN A 293 -0.05 7.57 24.04
C GLN A 293 -0.81 6.65 23.09
N TRP A 294 -0.28 6.49 21.90
CA TRP A 294 -0.88 5.64 20.87
C TRP A 294 -0.51 4.19 21.11
N ASP A 295 -1.50 3.31 20.99
CA ASP A 295 -1.27 1.87 20.93
C ASP A 295 -0.66 1.50 19.59
N HIS A 296 -1.36 1.79 18.49
CA HIS A 296 -0.85 1.67 17.14
C HIS A 296 -0.75 3.03 16.45
N VAL A 297 0.26 3.20 15.62
CA VAL A 297 0.28 4.21 14.56
C VAL A 297 0.32 3.50 13.22
N VAL A 298 -0.67 3.78 12.38
CA VAL A 298 -0.86 3.15 11.08
C VAL A 298 -0.69 4.20 10.00
N LEU A 299 0.20 3.94 9.05
CA LEU A 299 0.33 4.76 7.85
C LEU A 299 -0.33 4.05 6.67
N ASP A 300 -1.38 4.63 6.13
CA ASP A 300 -1.98 4.18 4.88
C ASP A 300 -1.28 4.86 3.70
N GLU A 301 -1.14 4.14 2.59
CA GLU A 301 -0.34 4.59 1.46
C GLU A 301 1.06 5.05 1.93
N ALA A 302 1.74 4.16 2.63
CA ALA A 302 2.99 4.46 3.37
C ALA A 302 4.14 4.96 2.48
N GLN A 303 4.05 4.81 1.15
CA GLN A 303 4.96 5.43 0.22
C GLN A 303 5.00 6.97 0.33
N ALA A 304 4.04 7.58 1.00
CA ALA A 304 4.06 9.01 1.31
C ALA A 304 5.29 9.43 2.15
N ILE A 305 5.86 8.52 2.93
CA ILE A 305 7.08 8.76 3.71
C ILE A 305 8.36 8.22 3.06
N LYS A 306 8.33 7.89 1.79
CA LYS A 306 9.49 7.34 1.05
C LYS A 306 10.74 8.21 1.13
N ASN A 307 10.55 9.51 1.21
CA ASN A 307 11.63 10.47 1.39
C ASN A 307 11.75 10.84 2.86
N ALA A 308 12.79 10.32 3.51
CA ALA A 308 13.06 10.53 4.94
C ALA A 308 13.28 12.01 5.32
N GLY A 309 13.63 12.86 4.36
CA GLY A 309 13.86 14.29 4.59
C GLY A 309 12.60 15.15 4.67
N THR A 310 11.44 14.65 4.26
CA THR A 310 10.19 15.41 4.27
C THR A 310 9.66 15.66 5.68
N GLN A 311 8.92 16.76 5.85
CA GLN A 311 8.28 17.08 7.11
C GLN A 311 7.29 15.99 7.55
N SER A 312 6.52 15.43 6.61
CA SER A 312 5.59 14.33 6.89
C SER A 312 6.30 13.09 7.40
N SER A 313 7.42 12.71 6.80
CA SER A 313 8.22 11.57 7.23
C SER A 313 8.81 11.77 8.62
N LYS A 314 9.39 12.94 8.88
CA LYS A 314 9.94 13.29 10.20
C LYS A 314 8.84 13.30 11.26
N SER A 315 7.69 13.88 10.97
CA SER A 315 6.56 13.93 11.90
C SER A 315 6.00 12.55 12.21
N ALA A 316 5.84 11.69 11.20
CA ALA A 316 5.39 10.31 11.39
C ALA A 316 6.33 9.51 12.31
N ARG A 317 7.63 9.67 12.14
CA ARG A 317 8.64 9.00 12.98
C ARG A 317 8.69 9.53 14.40
N ALA A 318 8.32 10.79 14.60
CA ALA A 318 8.34 11.44 15.91
C ALA A 318 7.13 11.08 16.79
N ILE A 319 6.07 10.50 16.22
CA ILE A 319 4.90 10.06 16.99
C ILE A 319 5.22 8.78 17.77
N PRO A 320 5.20 8.82 19.11
CA PRO A 320 5.44 7.62 19.90
C PRO A 320 4.25 6.66 19.83
N ALA A 321 4.54 5.38 19.67
CA ALA A 321 3.54 4.33 19.65
C ALA A 321 4.12 3.03 20.20
N ARG A 322 3.27 2.18 20.77
CA ARG A 322 3.67 0.82 21.15
C ARG A 322 4.02 -0.01 19.92
N HIS A 323 3.22 0.11 18.86
CA HIS A 323 3.33 -0.68 17.65
C HIS A 323 3.04 0.17 16.41
N ARG A 324 3.75 -0.10 15.32
CA ARG A 324 3.61 0.63 14.06
C ARG A 324 3.31 -0.31 12.91
N ILE A 325 2.38 0.10 12.06
CA ILE A 325 1.94 -0.64 10.89
C ILE A 325 1.99 0.29 9.68
N ALA A 326 2.54 -0.19 8.58
CA ALA A 326 2.47 0.48 7.29
C ALA A 326 1.61 -0.33 6.33
N LEU A 327 0.70 0.35 5.64
CA LEU A 327 -0.14 -0.21 4.58
C LEU A 327 0.30 0.40 3.25
N THR A 328 0.51 -0.42 2.24
CA THR A 328 0.85 0.06 0.90
C THR A 328 0.33 -0.91 -0.16
N GLY A 329 -0.20 -0.38 -1.26
CA GLY A 329 -0.60 -1.17 -2.41
C GLY A 329 0.47 -1.23 -3.51
N THR A 330 1.58 -0.51 -3.34
CA THR A 330 2.66 -0.48 -4.31
C THR A 330 3.81 -1.41 -3.93
N PRO A 331 4.48 -2.03 -4.92
CA PRO A 331 5.68 -2.81 -4.64
C PRO A 331 6.78 -1.92 -4.08
N ILE A 332 7.15 -2.14 -2.82
CA ILE A 332 8.24 -1.42 -2.16
C ILE A 332 9.63 -1.99 -2.51
N GLU A 333 9.66 -3.17 -3.09
CA GLU A 333 10.89 -3.90 -3.43
C GLU A 333 11.69 -3.26 -4.57
N ASN A 334 11.04 -2.45 -5.42
CA ASN A 334 11.65 -1.85 -6.60
C ASN A 334 12.53 -0.64 -6.31
N LYS A 335 12.39 -0.04 -5.12
CA LYS A 335 13.17 1.13 -4.70
C LYS A 335 13.69 0.95 -3.28
N LEU A 336 14.97 0.69 -3.17
CA LEU A 336 15.61 0.38 -1.89
C LEU A 336 15.51 1.51 -0.86
N SER A 337 15.54 2.76 -1.29
CA SER A 337 15.37 3.90 -0.40
C SER A 337 13.94 3.99 0.19
N GLU A 338 12.93 3.64 -0.59
CA GLU A 338 11.53 3.56 -0.11
C GLU A 338 11.35 2.39 0.86
N LEU A 339 11.89 1.23 0.53
CA LEU A 339 11.91 0.06 1.41
C LEU A 339 12.52 0.40 2.77
N ARG A 340 13.71 1.00 2.77
CA ARG A 340 14.37 1.41 4.01
C ARG A 340 13.51 2.40 4.81
N SER A 341 12.95 3.41 4.16
CA SER A 341 12.16 4.44 4.83
C SER A 341 10.92 3.87 5.52
N ILE A 342 10.21 2.96 4.86
CA ILE A 342 9.02 2.32 5.42
C ILE A 342 9.38 1.36 6.54
N LEU A 343 10.39 0.53 6.35
CA LEU A 343 10.84 -0.43 7.37
C LEU A 343 11.45 0.26 8.60
N ASP A 344 12.17 1.36 8.40
CA ASP A 344 12.69 2.17 9.51
C ASP A 344 11.57 2.86 10.31
N PHE A 345 10.47 3.20 9.67
CA PHE A 345 9.28 3.69 10.38
C PHE A 345 8.67 2.60 11.27
N VAL A 346 8.42 1.41 10.75
CA VAL A 346 7.74 0.34 11.51
C VAL A 346 8.64 -0.28 12.57
N ASN A 347 9.93 -0.39 12.28
CA ASN A 347 10.96 -0.92 13.18
C ASN A 347 12.20 -0.01 13.16
N PRO A 348 12.23 1.07 13.96
CA PRO A 348 13.35 1.99 13.97
C PRO A 348 14.71 1.30 14.16
N GLY A 349 15.67 1.65 13.32
CA GLY A 349 17.03 1.10 13.38
C GLY A 349 17.22 -0.28 12.75
N MET A 350 16.16 -0.94 12.29
CA MET A 350 16.20 -2.30 11.74
C MET A 350 17.20 -2.47 10.59
N LEU A 351 17.31 -1.50 9.69
CA LEU A 351 18.22 -1.52 8.53
C LEU A 351 19.44 -0.58 8.71
N GLY A 352 19.70 -0.15 9.92
CA GLY A 352 20.77 0.77 10.24
C GLY A 352 20.49 2.21 9.80
N SER A 353 21.53 3.06 9.86
CA SER A 353 21.44 4.43 9.39
C SER A 353 21.26 4.50 7.86
N GLN A 354 20.79 5.64 7.37
CA GLN A 354 20.64 5.87 5.93
C GLN A 354 21.99 5.74 5.19
N THR A 355 23.06 6.21 5.80
CA THR A 355 24.41 6.09 5.24
C THR A 355 24.89 4.65 5.23
N PHE A 356 24.68 3.90 6.32
CA PHE A 356 25.00 2.48 6.40
C PHE A 356 24.26 1.69 5.34
N PHE A 357 22.95 1.84 5.23
CA PHE A 357 22.13 1.13 4.27
C PHE A 357 22.57 1.40 2.82
N ARG A 358 22.82 2.66 2.50
CA ARG A 358 23.31 3.05 1.18
C ARG A 358 24.65 2.41 0.85
N ASN A 359 25.60 2.42 1.78
CA ASN A 359 26.94 1.91 1.54
C ASN A 359 26.98 0.38 1.54
N HIS A 360 26.18 -0.26 2.40
CA HIS A 360 26.20 -1.72 2.59
C HIS A 360 25.31 -2.45 1.58
N PHE A 361 24.10 -1.95 1.30
CA PHE A 361 23.13 -2.61 0.42
C PHE A 361 22.89 -1.89 -0.90
N ALA A 362 22.51 -0.63 -0.86
CA ALA A 362 22.00 0.06 -2.05
C ALA A 362 23.05 0.20 -3.15
N LYS A 363 24.28 0.58 -2.82
CA LYS A 363 25.35 0.71 -3.82
C LYS A 363 25.68 -0.61 -4.50
N ALA A 364 25.74 -1.70 -3.76
CA ALA A 364 26.03 -3.02 -4.31
C ALA A 364 24.91 -3.52 -5.22
N ILE A 365 23.65 -3.34 -4.79
CA ILE A 365 22.47 -3.85 -5.50
C ILE A 365 22.16 -3.01 -6.74
N GLU A 366 22.22 -1.67 -6.63
CA GLU A 366 21.82 -0.76 -7.71
C GLU A 366 22.89 -0.58 -8.78
N SER A 367 24.17 -0.56 -8.40
CA SER A 367 25.26 -0.35 -9.36
C SER A 367 25.54 -1.54 -10.26
N ARG A 368 25.24 -2.74 -9.81
CA ARG A 368 25.50 -4.02 -10.50
C ARG A 368 26.90 -4.14 -11.13
N ARG A 369 27.89 -3.47 -10.56
CA ARG A 369 29.28 -3.57 -11.02
C ARG A 369 29.85 -4.97 -10.83
N ASP A 370 29.37 -5.64 -9.77
CA ASP A 370 29.64 -7.04 -9.47
C ASP A 370 28.28 -7.71 -9.32
N GLU A 371 27.85 -8.48 -10.33
CA GLU A 371 26.53 -9.13 -10.34
C GLU A 371 26.39 -10.16 -9.23
N ALA A 372 27.45 -10.92 -8.92
CA ALA A 372 27.42 -11.91 -7.85
C ALA A 372 27.21 -11.26 -6.48
N LEU A 373 27.89 -10.15 -6.22
CA LEU A 373 27.73 -9.38 -4.98
C LEU A 373 26.34 -8.72 -4.92
N ALA A 374 25.85 -8.19 -6.03
CA ALA A 374 24.52 -7.58 -6.10
C ALA A 374 23.42 -8.61 -5.77
N ASP A 375 23.52 -9.80 -6.32
CA ASP A 375 22.56 -10.90 -6.07
C ASP A 375 22.65 -11.40 -4.63
N GLU A 376 23.84 -11.57 -4.08
CA GLU A 376 24.06 -11.96 -2.69
C GLU A 376 23.47 -10.94 -1.71
N MET A 377 23.77 -9.66 -1.91
CA MET A 377 23.27 -8.59 -1.04
C MET A 377 21.75 -8.41 -1.20
N GLY A 378 21.21 -8.57 -2.39
CA GLY A 378 19.77 -8.56 -2.64
C GLY A 378 19.05 -9.69 -1.92
N GLN A 379 19.56 -10.91 -2.00
CA GLN A 379 18.99 -12.07 -1.29
C GLN A 379 19.10 -11.91 0.23
N ARG A 380 20.21 -11.38 0.72
CA ARG A 380 20.40 -11.09 2.13
C ARG A 380 19.39 -10.07 2.64
N LEU A 381 19.22 -8.96 1.93
CA LEU A 381 18.24 -7.94 2.27
C LEU A 381 16.82 -8.51 2.27
N GLN A 382 16.48 -9.32 1.28
CA GLN A 382 15.17 -9.97 1.19
C GLN A 382 14.92 -10.88 2.40
N ARG A 383 15.87 -11.71 2.78
CA ARG A 383 15.75 -12.58 3.96
C ARG A 383 15.56 -11.79 5.26
N LEU A 384 16.23 -10.67 5.39
CA LEU A 384 16.15 -9.81 6.57
C LEU A 384 14.83 -9.05 6.68
N THR A 385 14.26 -8.65 5.55
CA THR A 385 13.03 -7.83 5.50
C THR A 385 11.76 -8.65 5.39
N ALA A 386 11.81 -9.82 4.76
CA ALA A 386 10.66 -10.65 4.48
C ALA A 386 9.79 -11.01 5.71
N PRO A 387 10.31 -11.25 6.92
CA PRO A 387 9.48 -11.49 8.09
C PRO A 387 8.54 -10.35 8.47
N PHE A 388 8.83 -9.13 8.04
CA PHE A 388 8.12 -7.91 8.42
C PHE A 388 7.18 -7.40 7.33
N ILE A 389 7.13 -8.08 6.18
CA ILE A 389 6.33 -7.70 5.03
C ILE A 389 5.41 -8.85 4.64
N LEU A 390 4.11 -8.59 4.63
CA LEU A 390 3.13 -9.50 4.05
C LEU A 390 2.62 -8.90 2.74
N ARG A 391 2.91 -9.57 1.64
CA ARG A 391 2.47 -9.18 0.31
C ARG A 391 1.78 -10.35 -0.38
N ARG A 392 0.55 -10.11 -0.81
CA ARG A 392 -0.24 -11.05 -1.59
C ARG A 392 -0.72 -10.36 -2.86
N LEU A 393 -0.73 -11.10 -3.94
CA LEU A 393 -1.11 -10.62 -5.26
C LEU A 393 -2.51 -11.11 -5.60
N LYS A 394 -3.28 -10.30 -6.30
CA LYS A 394 -4.58 -10.72 -6.85
C LYS A 394 -4.48 -11.89 -7.82
N THR A 395 -3.31 -12.07 -8.44
CA THR A 395 -3.02 -13.20 -9.35
C THR A 395 -2.67 -14.50 -8.63
N ASP A 396 -2.49 -14.47 -7.31
CA ASP A 396 -2.26 -15.66 -6.50
C ASP A 396 -3.50 -16.57 -6.55
N THR A 397 -3.32 -17.83 -6.93
CA THR A 397 -4.42 -18.79 -7.10
C THR A 397 -5.20 -19.03 -5.82
N ALA A 398 -4.55 -19.02 -4.65
CA ALA A 398 -5.19 -19.17 -3.36
C ALA A 398 -6.13 -17.98 -3.02
N ILE A 399 -5.82 -16.79 -3.52
CA ILE A 399 -6.60 -15.58 -3.34
C ILE A 399 -7.70 -15.47 -4.39
N ILE A 400 -7.41 -15.78 -5.66
CA ILE A 400 -8.40 -15.79 -6.75
C ILE A 400 -9.57 -16.72 -6.44
N SER A 401 -9.29 -17.91 -5.91
CA SER A 401 -10.33 -18.88 -5.54
C SER A 401 -11.26 -18.39 -4.43
N ASP A 402 -10.82 -17.43 -3.61
CA ASP A 402 -11.56 -16.87 -2.49
C ASP A 402 -12.32 -15.58 -2.85
N LEU A 403 -12.05 -14.96 -4.00
CA LEU A 403 -12.75 -13.78 -4.50
C LEU A 403 -14.02 -14.16 -5.27
N PRO A 404 -15.08 -13.30 -5.28
CA PRO A 404 -16.22 -13.49 -6.16
C PRO A 404 -15.78 -13.57 -7.63
N GLU A 405 -16.51 -14.32 -8.42
CA GLU A 405 -16.24 -14.50 -9.84
C GLU A 405 -16.30 -13.16 -10.59
N LYS A 406 -15.35 -12.94 -11.49
CA LYS A 406 -15.28 -11.80 -12.39
C LYS A 406 -15.30 -12.28 -13.84
N ALA A 407 -16.38 -11.97 -14.55
CA ALA A 407 -16.52 -12.26 -15.97
C ALA A 407 -16.23 -10.99 -16.79
N GLU A 408 -15.40 -11.09 -17.81
CA GLU A 408 -15.09 -9.99 -18.73
C GLU A 408 -15.57 -10.31 -20.14
N HIS A 409 -16.22 -9.35 -20.78
CA HIS A 409 -16.70 -9.44 -22.15
C HIS A 409 -16.31 -8.22 -22.95
N VAL A 410 -15.73 -8.43 -24.11
CA VAL A 410 -15.52 -7.38 -25.12
C VAL A 410 -16.69 -7.40 -26.08
N ILE A 411 -17.42 -6.30 -26.16
CA ILE A 411 -18.60 -6.16 -27.04
C ILE A 411 -18.23 -5.23 -28.19
N ALA A 412 -18.34 -5.71 -29.42
CA ALA A 412 -18.21 -4.92 -30.62
C ALA A 412 -19.57 -4.36 -31.04
N VAL A 413 -19.66 -3.05 -31.25
CA VAL A 413 -20.86 -2.35 -31.72
C VAL A 413 -20.60 -1.70 -33.08
N ASP A 414 -21.65 -1.52 -33.87
CA ASP A 414 -21.55 -0.87 -35.15
C ASP A 414 -21.64 0.64 -35.03
N MET A 415 -20.89 1.36 -35.87
CA MET A 415 -21.06 2.82 -35.99
C MET A 415 -22.39 3.13 -36.70
N THR A 416 -23.02 4.24 -36.30
CA THR A 416 -24.10 4.82 -37.08
C THR A 416 -23.55 5.38 -38.42
N PRO A 417 -24.40 5.59 -39.46
CA PRO A 417 -23.95 6.22 -40.69
C PRO A 417 -23.28 7.61 -40.47
N GLU A 418 -23.75 8.38 -39.49
CA GLU A 418 -23.16 9.66 -39.11
C GLU A 418 -21.74 9.49 -38.55
N GLN A 419 -21.55 8.53 -37.65
CA GLN A 419 -20.21 8.21 -37.10
C GLN A 419 -19.27 7.71 -38.20
N ALA A 420 -19.73 6.85 -39.08
CA ALA A 420 -18.93 6.31 -40.17
C ALA A 420 -18.46 7.43 -41.12
N ALA A 421 -19.32 8.38 -41.44
CA ALA A 421 -18.94 9.52 -42.26
C ALA A 421 -17.88 10.41 -41.59
N LEU A 422 -18.03 10.72 -40.30
CA LEU A 422 -17.06 11.49 -39.53
C LEU A 422 -15.72 10.75 -39.41
N TYR A 423 -15.76 9.47 -39.15
CA TYR A 423 -14.58 8.62 -39.03
C TYR A 423 -13.79 8.59 -40.35
N LYS A 424 -14.45 8.36 -41.45
CA LYS A 424 -13.82 8.32 -42.77
C LYS A 424 -13.21 9.64 -43.16
N ALA A 425 -13.91 10.75 -42.92
CA ALA A 425 -13.40 12.10 -43.19
C ALA A 425 -12.15 12.41 -42.36
N LEU A 426 -12.12 12.01 -41.07
CA LEU A 426 -10.98 12.20 -40.20
C LEU A 426 -9.76 11.38 -40.67
N VAL A 427 -9.97 10.12 -41.03
CA VAL A 427 -8.89 9.23 -41.47
C VAL A 427 -8.29 9.69 -42.80
N ASP A 428 -9.12 10.09 -43.75
CA ASP A 428 -8.67 10.61 -45.05
C ASP A 428 -7.85 11.90 -44.90
N GLY A 429 -8.30 12.82 -44.04
CA GLY A 429 -7.57 14.06 -43.74
C GLY A 429 -6.24 13.82 -43.03
N MET A 430 -6.17 12.82 -42.16
CA MET A 430 -4.95 12.48 -41.42
C MET A 430 -3.89 11.85 -42.33
N GLN A 431 -4.25 10.96 -43.23
CA GLN A 431 -3.28 10.31 -44.12
C GLN A 431 -2.49 11.32 -44.95
N ALA A 432 -3.14 12.39 -45.41
CA ALA A 432 -2.46 13.48 -46.13
C ALA A 432 -1.45 14.24 -45.27
N GLU A 433 -1.74 14.44 -43.98
CA GLU A 433 -0.84 15.18 -43.06
C GLU A 433 0.33 14.32 -42.54
N LEU A 434 0.13 13.01 -42.37
CA LEU A 434 1.17 12.10 -41.88
C LEU A 434 2.39 12.03 -42.80
N GLU A 435 2.16 12.12 -44.12
CA GLU A 435 3.23 12.11 -45.12
C GLU A 435 4.12 13.35 -45.04
N GLN A 436 3.62 14.43 -44.47
CA GLN A 436 4.31 15.73 -44.40
C GLN A 436 5.00 15.98 -43.06
N ARG A 437 4.69 15.23 -42.00
CA ARG A 437 5.23 15.47 -40.66
C ARG A 437 6.21 14.41 -40.20
N LYS A 438 7.25 14.83 -39.47
CA LYS A 438 8.29 13.94 -38.92
C LYS A 438 8.57 14.26 -37.43
N GLY A 439 9.12 13.29 -36.73
CA GLY A 439 9.57 13.43 -35.34
C GLY A 439 8.44 13.77 -34.35
N ILE A 440 8.65 14.75 -33.49
CA ILE A 440 7.71 15.12 -32.43
C ILE A 440 6.36 15.60 -32.99
N ALA A 441 6.39 16.32 -34.10
CA ALA A 441 5.15 16.78 -34.77
C ALA A 441 4.30 15.60 -35.27
N ARG A 442 4.93 14.56 -35.77
CA ARG A 442 4.25 13.32 -36.19
C ARG A 442 3.63 12.60 -34.99
N LYS A 443 4.40 12.42 -33.91
CA LYS A 443 3.88 11.80 -32.68
C LYS A 443 2.67 12.54 -32.11
N GLY A 444 2.75 13.87 -32.08
CA GLY A 444 1.62 14.70 -31.65
C GLY A 444 0.36 14.53 -32.52
N LEU A 445 0.54 14.46 -33.84
CA LEU A 445 -0.56 14.23 -34.76
C LEU A 445 -1.20 12.84 -34.56
N VAL A 446 -0.40 11.80 -34.39
CA VAL A 446 -0.88 10.42 -34.14
C VAL A 446 -1.72 10.38 -32.86
N LEU A 447 -1.21 10.93 -31.76
CA LEU A 447 -1.92 10.95 -30.47
C LEU A 447 -3.22 11.78 -30.55
N ALA A 448 -3.19 12.93 -31.20
CA ALA A 448 -4.38 13.74 -31.41
C ALA A 448 -5.44 12.97 -32.23
N THR A 449 -5.02 12.25 -33.25
CA THR A 449 -5.92 11.46 -34.08
C THR A 449 -6.53 10.29 -33.34
N ILE A 450 -5.75 9.57 -32.54
CA ILE A 450 -6.27 8.49 -31.67
C ILE A 450 -7.36 9.06 -30.76
N THR A 451 -7.13 10.20 -30.16
CA THR A 451 -8.13 10.88 -29.31
C THR A 451 -9.39 11.22 -30.08
N ARG A 452 -9.25 11.80 -31.27
CA ARG A 452 -10.39 12.15 -32.12
C ARG A 452 -11.17 10.95 -32.59
N ILE A 453 -10.51 9.86 -32.94
CA ILE A 453 -11.14 8.57 -33.29
C ILE A 453 -11.99 8.05 -32.11
N LYS A 454 -11.44 8.05 -30.92
CA LYS A 454 -12.18 7.65 -29.71
C LYS A 454 -13.41 8.52 -29.47
N GLN A 455 -13.30 9.81 -29.68
CA GLN A 455 -14.42 10.75 -29.54
C GLN A 455 -15.54 10.45 -30.55
N ILE A 456 -15.20 10.16 -31.79
CA ILE A 456 -16.19 9.73 -32.82
C ILE A 456 -16.86 8.43 -32.42
N CYS A 457 -16.08 7.44 -32.01
CA CYS A 457 -16.59 6.13 -31.57
C CYS A 457 -17.51 6.27 -30.35
N ASN A 458 -17.24 7.22 -29.47
CA ASN A 458 -18.09 7.51 -28.34
C ASN A 458 -19.43 8.15 -28.76
N HIS A 459 -19.39 9.26 -29.44
CA HIS A 459 -20.59 9.96 -29.90
C HIS A 459 -20.23 11.14 -30.83
N PRO A 460 -21.03 11.42 -31.89
CA PRO A 460 -20.80 12.58 -32.74
C PRO A 460 -20.78 13.92 -31.99
N ALA A 461 -21.67 14.14 -31.02
CA ALA A 461 -21.68 15.34 -30.19
C ALA A 461 -20.41 15.51 -29.36
N HIS A 462 -19.79 14.43 -28.93
CA HIS A 462 -18.50 14.44 -28.22
C HIS A 462 -17.35 14.90 -29.13
N PHE A 463 -17.32 14.37 -30.34
CA PHE A 463 -16.33 14.75 -31.35
C PHE A 463 -16.48 16.20 -31.82
N LEU A 464 -17.73 16.63 -32.11
CA LEU A 464 -18.03 17.96 -32.62
C LEU A 464 -17.99 19.04 -31.55
N GLY A 465 -18.26 18.68 -30.28
CA GLY A 465 -18.33 19.64 -29.17
C GLY A 465 -19.39 20.71 -29.35
N ASP A 466 -20.49 20.42 -30.04
CA ASP A 466 -21.50 21.37 -30.49
C ASP A 466 -22.77 21.40 -29.61
N GLY A 467 -22.79 20.62 -28.53
CA GLY A 467 -23.96 20.53 -27.66
C GLY A 467 -25.18 19.87 -28.29
N SER A 468 -25.02 19.18 -29.42
CA SER A 468 -26.10 18.49 -30.08
C SER A 468 -26.65 17.31 -29.26
N PRO A 469 -27.93 16.91 -29.48
CA PRO A 469 -28.59 15.89 -28.69
C PRO A 469 -27.95 14.48 -28.84
N VAL A 470 -28.14 13.65 -27.85
CA VAL A 470 -27.70 12.24 -27.87
C VAL A 470 -28.44 11.43 -28.90
N THR A 471 -29.72 11.74 -29.13
CA THR A 471 -30.59 11.08 -30.11
C THR A 471 -31.02 12.05 -31.21
N SER A 472 -31.31 11.48 -32.38
CA SER A 472 -31.92 12.21 -33.49
C SER A 472 -33.11 11.42 -34.00
N LYS A 473 -34.29 12.06 -34.08
CA LYS A 473 -35.55 11.43 -34.52
C LYS A 473 -35.84 10.10 -33.80
N GLY A 474 -35.61 10.11 -32.48
CA GLY A 474 -35.85 8.94 -31.62
C GLY A 474 -34.83 7.78 -31.75
N ARG A 475 -33.76 7.98 -32.50
CA ARG A 475 -32.68 6.97 -32.67
C ARG A 475 -31.40 7.46 -32.06
N HIS A 476 -30.61 6.52 -31.51
CA HIS A 476 -29.27 6.83 -31.01
C HIS A 476 -28.33 7.20 -32.16
N ARG A 477 -27.54 8.25 -31.92
CA ARG A 477 -26.49 8.70 -32.86
C ARG A 477 -25.18 7.94 -32.68
N SER A 478 -25.10 7.08 -31.66
CA SER A 478 -23.91 6.33 -31.31
C SER A 478 -24.25 4.88 -31.06
N GLY A 479 -23.49 3.98 -31.64
CA GLY A 479 -23.61 2.55 -31.38
C GLY A 479 -23.26 2.17 -29.95
N LYS A 480 -22.26 2.85 -29.37
CA LYS A 480 -21.90 2.64 -27.95
C LYS A 480 -22.99 3.07 -26.98
N VAL A 481 -23.62 4.22 -27.22
CA VAL A 481 -24.72 4.69 -26.38
C VAL A 481 -25.94 3.80 -26.49
N GLU A 482 -26.26 3.32 -27.67
CA GLU A 482 -27.32 2.33 -27.88
C GLU A 482 -27.07 1.07 -27.07
N LYS A 483 -25.85 0.53 -27.12
CA LYS A 483 -25.46 -0.65 -26.33
C LYS A 483 -25.45 -0.39 -24.83
N LEU A 484 -25.00 0.79 -24.43
CA LEU A 484 -25.05 1.21 -23.03
C LEU A 484 -26.49 1.17 -22.49
N MET A 485 -27.46 1.66 -23.26
CA MET A 485 -28.87 1.65 -22.86
C MET A 485 -29.43 0.24 -22.75
N GLU A 486 -29.07 -0.65 -23.67
CA GLU A 486 -29.44 -2.08 -23.60
C GLU A 486 -28.88 -2.73 -22.33
N LEU A 487 -27.62 -2.49 -22.00
CA LEU A 487 -26.98 -3.03 -20.80
C LEU A 487 -27.58 -2.48 -19.51
N LEU A 488 -27.95 -1.20 -19.50
CA LEU A 488 -28.62 -0.59 -18.35
C LEU A 488 -30.04 -1.13 -18.14
N GLU A 489 -30.78 -1.42 -19.21
CA GLU A 489 -32.06 -2.11 -19.13
C GLU A 489 -31.92 -3.52 -18.54
N GLU A 490 -30.96 -4.28 -19.05
CA GLU A 490 -30.64 -5.61 -18.54
C GLU A 490 -30.26 -5.60 -17.07
N ALA A 491 -29.44 -4.63 -16.66
CA ALA A 491 -29.06 -4.43 -15.27
C ALA A 491 -30.28 -4.10 -14.38
N ALA A 492 -31.21 -3.27 -14.87
CA ALA A 492 -32.41 -2.93 -14.12
C ALA A 492 -33.34 -4.14 -13.93
N GLU A 493 -33.49 -4.99 -14.95
CA GLU A 493 -34.26 -6.24 -14.86
C GLU A 493 -33.66 -7.24 -13.87
N SER A 494 -32.34 -7.28 -13.75
CA SER A 494 -31.61 -8.14 -12.83
C SER A 494 -31.31 -7.51 -11.47
N ASP A 495 -31.85 -6.33 -11.19
CA ASP A 495 -31.58 -5.55 -9.98
C ASP A 495 -30.09 -5.31 -9.71
N GLN A 496 -29.33 -5.09 -10.78
CA GLN A 496 -27.90 -4.79 -10.71
C GLN A 496 -27.68 -3.29 -10.81
N ARG A 497 -26.66 -2.79 -10.11
CA ARG A 497 -26.16 -1.44 -10.26
C ARG A 497 -24.91 -1.41 -11.09
N VAL A 498 -24.70 -0.30 -11.78
CA VAL A 498 -23.72 -0.20 -12.85
C VAL A 498 -22.73 0.94 -12.60
N LEU A 499 -21.45 0.67 -12.78
CA LEU A 499 -20.40 1.68 -12.91
C LEU A 499 -20.08 1.87 -14.39
N ILE A 500 -20.12 3.12 -14.85
CA ILE A 500 -19.87 3.50 -16.24
C ILE A 500 -18.58 4.32 -16.28
N PHE A 501 -17.55 3.78 -16.90
CA PHE A 501 -16.24 4.43 -17.01
C PHE A 501 -16.03 5.04 -18.36
N THR A 502 -15.53 6.27 -18.37
CA THR A 502 -15.04 6.96 -19.56
C THR A 502 -13.78 7.74 -19.24
N GLN A 503 -12.87 7.87 -20.21
CA GLN A 503 -11.68 8.71 -20.08
C GLN A 503 -12.03 10.21 -20.15
N TYR A 504 -13.17 10.55 -20.72
CA TYR A 504 -13.49 11.90 -21.14
C TYR A 504 -14.60 12.52 -20.29
N LYS A 505 -14.23 13.57 -19.55
CA LYS A 505 -15.22 14.37 -18.80
C LYS A 505 -16.32 14.90 -19.73
N ALA A 506 -15.97 15.35 -20.92
CA ALA A 506 -16.94 15.86 -21.90
C ALA A 506 -17.99 14.81 -22.28
N PHE A 507 -17.60 13.55 -22.41
CA PHE A 507 -18.56 12.48 -22.70
C PHE A 507 -19.46 12.18 -21.49
N GLY A 508 -18.90 12.20 -20.28
CA GLY A 508 -19.70 12.11 -19.06
C GLY A 508 -20.71 13.26 -18.92
N ASP A 509 -20.33 14.47 -19.28
CA ASP A 509 -21.23 15.64 -19.28
C ASP A 509 -22.38 15.49 -20.30
N ILE A 510 -22.14 14.82 -21.41
CA ILE A 510 -23.18 14.49 -22.41
C ILE A 510 -24.12 13.39 -21.88
N LEU A 511 -23.57 12.36 -21.25
CA LEU A 511 -24.33 11.20 -20.78
C LEU A 511 -25.15 11.46 -19.52
N GLN A 512 -24.65 12.24 -18.59
CA GLN A 512 -25.29 12.44 -17.28
C GLN A 512 -26.74 12.92 -17.38
N PRO A 513 -27.07 14.03 -18.07
CA PRO A 513 -28.45 14.46 -18.17
C PRO A 513 -29.31 13.48 -18.96
N TYR A 514 -28.78 12.86 -19.99
CA TYR A 514 -29.48 11.85 -20.78
C TYR A 514 -29.84 10.61 -19.97
N LEU A 515 -28.91 10.08 -19.21
CA LEU A 515 -29.13 8.90 -18.36
C LEU A 515 -30.05 9.23 -17.18
N THR A 516 -29.92 10.40 -16.58
CA THR A 516 -30.83 10.87 -15.52
C THR A 516 -32.28 10.87 -15.98
N ASP A 517 -32.53 11.41 -17.17
CA ASP A 517 -33.85 11.43 -17.79
C ASP A 517 -34.38 10.03 -18.11
N ARG A 518 -33.54 9.20 -18.71
CA ARG A 518 -33.92 7.85 -19.16
C ARG A 518 -34.11 6.85 -18.03
N LEU A 519 -33.31 6.94 -16.97
CA LEU A 519 -33.43 6.05 -15.82
C LEU A 519 -34.42 6.54 -14.78
N GLY A 520 -34.94 7.76 -14.93
CA GLY A 520 -35.93 8.34 -14.02
C GLY A 520 -35.40 8.58 -12.60
N GLY A 521 -34.10 8.74 -12.46
CA GLY A 521 -33.43 8.99 -11.18
C GLY A 521 -32.04 9.56 -11.36
N GLU A 522 -31.45 10.03 -10.27
CA GLU A 522 -30.12 10.63 -10.29
C GLU A 522 -29.07 9.64 -10.78
N VAL A 523 -28.21 10.09 -11.67
CA VAL A 523 -27.00 9.42 -12.11
C VAL A 523 -25.82 10.33 -11.77
N PRO A 524 -25.12 10.09 -10.67
CA PRO A 524 -23.97 10.91 -10.28
C PRO A 524 -22.81 10.74 -11.27
N PHE A 525 -22.05 11.80 -11.43
CA PHE A 525 -20.83 11.80 -12.23
C PHE A 525 -19.64 12.20 -11.37
N LEU A 526 -18.77 11.23 -11.10
CA LEU A 526 -17.54 11.42 -10.36
C LEU A 526 -16.37 11.70 -11.32
N HIS A 527 -15.81 12.90 -11.24
CA HIS A 527 -14.68 13.35 -12.06
C HIS A 527 -13.71 14.22 -11.25
N GLY A 528 -12.58 14.63 -11.84
CA GLY A 528 -11.51 15.36 -11.15
C GLY A 528 -11.90 16.74 -10.60
N GLY A 529 -12.97 17.35 -11.13
CA GLY A 529 -13.50 18.62 -10.63
C GLY A 529 -14.41 18.50 -9.41
N VAL A 530 -14.75 17.29 -8.98
CA VAL A 530 -15.60 17.05 -7.81
C VAL A 530 -14.79 17.17 -6.53
N GLY A 531 -15.18 18.07 -5.64
CA GLY A 531 -14.52 18.24 -4.34
C GLY A 531 -14.71 17.03 -3.44
N LYS A 532 -13.83 16.89 -2.43
CA LYS A 532 -13.80 15.74 -1.53
C LYS A 532 -15.13 15.47 -0.83
N SER A 533 -15.75 16.49 -0.23
CA SER A 533 -17.04 16.37 0.45
C SER A 533 -18.15 15.87 -0.48
N ALA A 534 -18.21 16.41 -1.70
CA ALA A 534 -19.18 16.00 -2.71
C ALA A 534 -18.91 14.57 -3.20
N ARG A 535 -17.65 14.20 -3.34
CA ARG A 535 -17.22 12.83 -3.70
C ARG A 535 -17.66 11.82 -2.66
N ASP A 536 -17.39 12.10 -1.39
CA ASP A 536 -17.76 11.24 -0.28
C ASP A 536 -19.28 11.07 -0.19
N ALA A 537 -20.04 12.14 -0.37
CA ALA A 537 -21.49 12.12 -0.42
C ALA A 537 -22.03 11.29 -1.60
N MET A 538 -21.43 11.38 -2.78
CA MET A 538 -21.80 10.58 -3.95
C MET A 538 -21.59 9.09 -3.70
N VAL A 539 -20.44 8.71 -3.14
CA VAL A 539 -20.10 7.31 -2.84
C VAL A 539 -21.05 6.76 -1.79
N GLU A 540 -21.28 7.49 -0.71
CA GLU A 540 -22.19 7.08 0.36
C GLU A 540 -23.62 6.88 -0.17
N ARG A 541 -24.14 7.80 -0.96
CA ARG A 541 -25.47 7.69 -1.55
C ARG A 541 -25.56 6.53 -2.53
N PHE A 542 -24.55 6.31 -3.35
CA PHE A 542 -24.51 5.17 -4.26
C PHE A 542 -24.54 3.83 -3.54
N GLN A 543 -23.91 3.72 -2.38
CA GLN A 543 -23.87 2.49 -1.59
C GLN A 543 -25.18 2.22 -0.81
N GLN A 544 -26.09 3.19 -0.70
CA GLN A 544 -27.37 2.97 -0.02
C GLN A 544 -28.26 1.97 -0.79
N PRO A 545 -29.10 1.17 -0.11
CA PRO A 545 -30.00 0.22 -0.78
C PRO A 545 -30.92 0.88 -1.83
N ASN A 546 -31.34 2.11 -1.59
CA ASN A 546 -32.17 2.91 -2.51
C ASN A 546 -31.34 3.93 -3.31
N GLY A 547 -30.06 3.74 -3.40
CA GLY A 547 -29.16 4.63 -4.12
C GLY A 547 -29.33 4.63 -5.63
N PRO A 548 -28.58 5.47 -6.34
CA PRO A 548 -28.60 5.52 -7.80
C PRO A 548 -28.34 4.18 -8.44
N ARG A 549 -28.99 3.91 -9.57
CA ARG A 549 -28.86 2.65 -10.32
C ARG A 549 -27.57 2.59 -11.14
N ALA A 550 -26.99 3.74 -11.45
CA ALA A 550 -25.76 3.88 -12.19
C ALA A 550 -24.95 5.07 -11.69
N MET A 551 -23.64 5.00 -11.84
CA MET A 551 -22.70 6.10 -11.62
C MET A 551 -21.73 6.17 -12.79
N ILE A 552 -21.50 7.39 -13.27
CA ILE A 552 -20.48 7.65 -14.28
C ILE A 552 -19.19 8.04 -13.56
N LEU A 553 -18.07 7.48 -14.00
CA LEU A 553 -16.74 7.78 -13.44
C LEU A 553 -15.76 8.14 -14.54
N SER A 554 -14.99 9.19 -14.32
CA SER A 554 -13.75 9.44 -15.05
C SER A 554 -12.58 8.85 -14.29
N LEU A 555 -11.76 8.03 -14.96
CA LEU A 555 -10.64 7.30 -14.33
C LEU A 555 -9.59 8.22 -13.72
N LYS A 556 -9.37 9.40 -14.27
CA LYS A 556 -8.47 10.41 -13.70
C LYS A 556 -8.93 10.93 -12.34
N ALA A 557 -10.23 10.89 -12.08
CA ALA A 557 -10.82 11.35 -10.83
C ALA A 557 -10.86 10.28 -9.74
N GLY A 558 -10.71 9.05 -10.13
CA GLY A 558 -10.82 7.95 -9.21
C GLY A 558 -9.54 7.72 -8.44
N GLY A 559 -9.21 8.60 -7.49
CA GLY A 559 -8.15 8.32 -6.53
C GLY A 559 -8.29 6.92 -5.92
N THR A 560 -7.18 6.37 -5.45
CA THR A 560 -7.14 5.13 -4.69
C THR A 560 -8.13 5.19 -3.51
N GLY A 561 -8.75 4.07 -3.15
CA GLY A 561 -9.54 3.96 -1.94
C GLY A 561 -11.05 4.15 -2.04
N LEU A 562 -11.63 4.32 -3.24
CA LEU A 562 -13.09 4.27 -3.42
C LEU A 562 -13.61 2.83 -3.29
N ASN A 563 -14.69 2.67 -2.55
CA ASN A 563 -15.38 1.39 -2.40
C ASN A 563 -16.80 1.52 -2.98
N LEU A 564 -17.06 0.84 -4.08
CA LEU A 564 -18.32 0.89 -4.84
C LEU A 564 -18.91 -0.51 -5.02
N THR A 565 -18.88 -1.32 -3.98
CA THR A 565 -19.33 -2.73 -3.97
C THR A 565 -20.84 -2.90 -4.17
N ALA A 566 -21.63 -1.85 -4.11
CA ALA A 566 -23.04 -1.88 -4.50
C ALA A 566 -23.24 -2.20 -5.98
N ALA A 567 -22.25 -1.90 -6.83
CA ALA A 567 -22.26 -2.23 -8.25
C ALA A 567 -21.76 -3.66 -8.49
N SER A 568 -22.42 -4.37 -9.39
CA SER A 568 -22.02 -5.69 -9.85
C SER A 568 -21.81 -5.74 -11.37
N MET A 569 -22.08 -4.68 -12.08
CA MET A 569 -21.81 -4.50 -13.50
C MET A 569 -20.89 -3.30 -13.71
N VAL A 570 -19.87 -3.47 -14.52
CA VAL A 570 -18.92 -2.41 -14.92
C VAL A 570 -18.91 -2.30 -16.43
N ILE A 571 -19.03 -1.09 -16.93
CA ILE A 571 -19.01 -0.80 -18.37
C ILE A 571 -17.88 0.17 -18.65
N HIS A 572 -16.94 -0.23 -19.50
CA HIS A 572 -15.93 0.65 -20.08
C HIS A 572 -16.39 1.13 -21.46
N LEU A 573 -16.77 2.40 -21.55
CA LEU A 573 -17.25 2.99 -22.81
C LEU A 573 -16.12 3.27 -23.79
N ASP A 574 -14.95 3.60 -23.30
CA ASP A 574 -13.74 3.77 -24.08
C ASP A 574 -12.57 3.04 -23.43
N ARG A 575 -11.62 2.63 -24.25
CA ARG A 575 -10.51 1.77 -23.82
C ARG A 575 -9.25 2.60 -23.57
N TRP A 576 -8.57 2.30 -22.46
CA TRP A 576 -7.24 2.82 -22.16
C TRP A 576 -6.13 2.06 -22.88
N TRP A 577 -6.43 0.89 -23.38
CA TRP A 577 -5.46 -0.06 -23.95
C TRP A 577 -4.33 -0.40 -22.96
N ASN A 578 -4.57 -0.18 -21.70
CA ASN A 578 -3.70 -0.54 -20.58
C ASN A 578 -4.49 -1.39 -19.58
N PRO A 579 -4.27 -2.71 -19.56
CA PRO A 579 -5.00 -3.62 -18.68
C PRO A 579 -4.91 -3.26 -17.21
N ALA A 580 -3.76 -2.73 -16.75
CA ALA A 580 -3.58 -2.33 -15.35
C ALA A 580 -4.53 -1.20 -14.95
N VAL A 581 -4.70 -0.18 -15.79
CA VAL A 581 -5.60 0.95 -15.53
C VAL A 581 -7.07 0.50 -15.56
N GLU A 582 -7.45 -0.32 -16.54
CA GLU A 582 -8.80 -0.88 -16.66
C GLU A 582 -9.13 -1.79 -15.46
N ASN A 583 -8.21 -2.62 -15.04
CA ASN A 583 -8.36 -3.49 -13.87
C ASN A 583 -8.50 -2.69 -12.57
N GLN A 584 -7.74 -1.61 -12.41
CA GLN A 584 -7.88 -0.72 -11.26
C GLN A 584 -9.29 -0.11 -11.18
N ALA A 585 -9.86 0.30 -12.31
CA ALA A 585 -11.22 0.81 -12.37
C ALA A 585 -12.25 -0.27 -11.97
N THR A 586 -12.10 -1.47 -12.50
CA THR A 586 -12.96 -2.60 -12.16
C THR A 586 -12.86 -2.98 -10.68
N ASP A 587 -11.69 -2.92 -10.10
CA ASP A 587 -11.43 -3.27 -8.70
C ASP A 587 -12.23 -2.42 -7.71
N ARG A 588 -12.70 -1.26 -8.10
CA ARG A 588 -13.58 -0.43 -7.27
C ARG A 588 -14.92 -1.11 -6.99
N ALA A 589 -15.44 -1.88 -7.97
CA ALA A 589 -16.63 -2.70 -7.80
C ALA A 589 -16.28 -4.10 -7.28
N PHE A 590 -15.16 -4.66 -7.73
CA PHE A 590 -14.68 -5.99 -7.38
C PHE A 590 -13.74 -5.96 -6.17
N ARG A 591 -14.18 -5.35 -5.07
CA ARG A 591 -13.43 -5.30 -3.81
C ARG A 591 -13.92 -6.37 -2.83
N ILE A 592 -13.08 -6.57 -1.79
CA ILE A 592 -13.44 -7.40 -0.64
C ILE A 592 -14.71 -6.85 0.02
N GLY A 593 -15.64 -7.75 0.33
CA GLY A 593 -17.00 -7.38 0.77
C GLY A 593 -18.02 -7.33 -0.36
N GLN A 594 -17.61 -7.55 -1.61
CA GLN A 594 -18.53 -7.80 -2.72
C GLN A 594 -19.13 -9.21 -2.59
N GLU A 595 -20.44 -9.30 -2.50
CA GLU A 595 -21.16 -10.57 -2.38
C GLU A 595 -21.61 -11.14 -3.71
N LYS A 596 -21.72 -10.28 -4.73
CA LYS A 596 -22.18 -10.64 -6.08
C LYS A 596 -21.02 -10.80 -7.03
N ASN A 597 -21.14 -11.72 -7.98
CA ASN A 597 -20.22 -11.81 -9.09
C ASN A 597 -20.26 -10.53 -9.93
N VAL A 598 -19.11 -10.07 -10.39
CA VAL A 598 -18.98 -8.84 -11.18
C VAL A 598 -18.87 -9.19 -12.66
N THR A 599 -19.68 -8.53 -13.49
CA THR A 599 -19.59 -8.60 -14.94
C THR A 599 -19.02 -7.32 -15.48
N VAL A 600 -17.98 -7.42 -16.30
CA VAL A 600 -17.28 -6.30 -16.93
C VAL A 600 -17.51 -6.33 -18.43
N TYR A 601 -18.02 -5.24 -18.97
CA TYR A 601 -18.20 -5.05 -20.41
C TYR A 601 -17.24 -3.97 -20.91
N LYS A 602 -16.46 -4.32 -21.92
CA LYS A 602 -15.55 -3.39 -22.60
C LYS A 602 -16.10 -3.19 -24.01
N ILE A 603 -16.57 -1.98 -24.32
CA ILE A 603 -17.24 -1.69 -25.57
C ILE A 603 -16.23 -1.14 -26.57
N ILE A 604 -16.18 -1.74 -27.75
CA ILE A 604 -15.38 -1.31 -28.89
C ILE A 604 -16.27 -1.12 -30.12
N THR A 605 -15.83 -0.28 -31.04
CA THR A 605 -16.56 -0.04 -32.28
C THR A 605 -15.98 -0.89 -33.42
N ARG A 606 -16.84 -1.66 -34.06
CA ARG A 606 -16.48 -2.57 -35.14
C ARG A 606 -16.03 -1.80 -36.40
N GLY A 607 -15.04 -2.33 -37.08
CA GLY A 607 -14.49 -1.76 -38.31
C GLY A 607 -13.59 -0.54 -38.09
N THR A 608 -13.25 -0.20 -36.86
CA THR A 608 -12.43 0.95 -36.48
C THR A 608 -11.07 0.55 -35.93
N MET A 609 -10.26 1.54 -35.60
CA MET A 609 -9.01 1.35 -34.88
C MET A 609 -9.20 0.57 -33.57
N GLU A 610 -10.31 0.74 -32.88
CA GLU A 610 -10.58 0.04 -31.63
C GLU A 610 -10.63 -1.47 -31.82
N GLU A 611 -11.32 -1.94 -32.84
CA GLU A 611 -11.34 -3.38 -33.17
C GLU A 611 -9.98 -3.88 -33.62
N SER A 612 -9.27 -3.10 -34.43
CA SER A 612 -7.93 -3.46 -34.91
C SER A 612 -6.94 -3.64 -33.76
N ILE A 613 -6.95 -2.75 -32.78
CA ILE A 613 -6.11 -2.86 -31.58
C ILE A 613 -6.52 -4.08 -30.74
N GLN A 614 -7.81 -4.31 -30.58
CA GLN A 614 -8.31 -5.48 -29.84
C GLN A 614 -7.88 -6.79 -30.49
N ASP A 615 -7.94 -6.87 -31.81
CA ASP A 615 -7.49 -8.05 -32.56
C ASP A 615 -5.99 -8.32 -32.39
N ILE A 616 -5.18 -7.26 -32.30
CA ILE A 616 -3.74 -7.38 -32.02
C ILE A 616 -3.51 -7.88 -30.59
N LEU A 617 -4.23 -7.34 -29.62
CA LEU A 617 -4.12 -7.77 -28.22
C LEU A 617 -4.58 -9.22 -28.01
N ASP A 618 -5.57 -9.66 -28.76
CA ASP A 618 -6.07 -11.05 -28.74
C ASP A 618 -5.19 -12.03 -29.55
N GLY A 619 -4.14 -11.53 -30.18
CA GLY A 619 -3.23 -12.35 -31.02
C GLY A 619 -3.84 -12.80 -32.35
N LYS A 620 -4.97 -12.24 -32.78
CA LYS A 620 -5.63 -12.57 -34.03
C LYS A 620 -4.96 -11.95 -35.26
N THR A 621 -4.27 -10.84 -35.09
CA THR A 621 -3.56 -10.10 -36.13
C THR A 621 -2.21 -9.69 -35.62
N GLN A 622 -1.18 -9.81 -36.45
CA GLN A 622 0.17 -9.30 -36.17
C GLN A 622 0.48 -8.13 -37.10
N LEU A 623 0.96 -7.02 -36.53
CA LEU A 623 1.57 -5.96 -37.31
C LEU A 623 3.08 -6.20 -37.36
N ALA A 624 3.66 -6.24 -38.55
CA ALA A 624 5.09 -6.41 -38.72
C ALA A 624 5.86 -5.27 -38.06
N GLY A 625 6.78 -5.60 -37.15
CA GLY A 625 7.60 -4.61 -36.45
C GLY A 625 6.95 -3.92 -35.25
N ALA A 626 5.71 -4.25 -34.92
CA ALA A 626 5.04 -3.71 -33.74
C ALA A 626 5.42 -4.49 -32.49
N VAL A 627 6.08 -3.84 -31.55
CA VAL A 627 6.22 -4.33 -30.17
C VAL A 627 5.07 -3.73 -29.37
N VAL A 628 4.05 -4.54 -29.08
CA VAL A 628 2.89 -4.13 -28.29
C VAL A 628 3.35 -3.89 -26.85
N GLY A 629 3.40 -2.61 -26.46
CA GLY A 629 3.66 -2.19 -25.09
C GLY A 629 2.39 -1.93 -24.29
N GLN A 630 2.54 -1.46 -23.06
CA GLN A 630 1.42 -1.02 -22.25
C GLN A 630 0.93 0.37 -22.71
N GLY A 631 -0.38 0.52 -22.87
CA GLY A 631 -0.99 1.79 -23.28
C GLY A 631 -0.92 2.05 -24.78
N GLU A 632 -0.92 3.31 -25.17
CA GLU A 632 -1.00 3.77 -26.56
C GLU A 632 0.34 4.19 -27.18
N GLY A 633 1.38 4.23 -26.40
CA GLY A 633 2.69 4.75 -26.82
C GLY A 633 3.29 4.01 -28.02
N TRP A 634 3.07 2.71 -28.13
CA TRP A 634 3.59 1.88 -29.21
C TRP A 634 3.00 2.26 -30.58
N ILE A 635 1.76 2.80 -30.61
CA ILE A 635 1.11 3.21 -31.85
C ILE A 635 1.86 4.37 -32.51
N THR A 636 2.45 5.27 -31.72
CA THR A 636 3.24 6.40 -32.24
C THR A 636 4.51 6.00 -32.95
N GLU A 637 5.01 4.79 -32.70
CA GLU A 637 6.24 4.26 -33.29
C GLU A 637 5.99 3.47 -34.61
N LEU A 638 4.72 3.26 -34.98
CA LEU A 638 4.35 2.57 -36.21
C LEU A 638 4.75 3.38 -37.46
N GLY A 639 5.12 2.68 -38.52
CA GLY A 639 5.31 3.27 -39.84
C GLY A 639 4.00 3.82 -40.42
N THR A 640 4.09 4.69 -41.43
CA THR A 640 2.91 5.33 -42.02
C THR A 640 1.93 4.32 -42.61
N ASP A 641 2.42 3.27 -43.28
CA ASP A 641 1.57 2.22 -43.87
C ASP A 641 0.90 1.34 -42.80
N GLU A 642 1.64 1.00 -41.74
CA GLU A 642 1.10 0.22 -40.61
C GLU A 642 0.04 1.02 -39.85
N LEU A 643 0.29 2.31 -39.63
CA LEU A 643 -0.66 3.19 -38.97
C LEU A 643 -1.92 3.38 -39.82
N ALA A 644 -1.77 3.58 -41.14
CA ALA A 644 -2.90 3.69 -42.06
C ALA A 644 -3.76 2.43 -42.03
N GLN A 645 -3.15 1.24 -41.98
CA GLN A 645 -3.84 -0.02 -41.84
C GLN A 645 -4.58 -0.14 -40.51
N LEU A 646 -3.96 0.29 -39.42
CA LEU A 646 -4.56 0.23 -38.07
C LEU A 646 -5.82 1.10 -37.96
N ILE A 647 -5.78 2.33 -38.48
CA ILE A 647 -6.85 3.32 -38.34
C ILE A 647 -7.91 3.25 -39.45
N SER A 648 -7.66 2.54 -40.54
CA SER A 648 -8.60 2.49 -41.64
C SER A 648 -9.97 1.91 -41.25
N TYR A 649 -11.03 2.48 -41.81
CA TYR A 649 -12.38 1.96 -41.61
C TYR A 649 -12.60 0.74 -42.51
N ARG A 650 -12.95 -0.38 -41.89
CA ARG A 650 -13.37 -1.60 -42.59
C ARG A 650 -14.90 -1.65 -42.53
N GLY A 651 -15.55 -1.06 -43.50
CA GLY A 651 -17.00 -1.14 -43.62
C GLY A 651 -17.51 -2.60 -43.53
N GLN A 652 -18.75 -2.77 -43.14
CA GLN A 652 -19.40 -4.09 -43.14
C GLN A 652 -19.25 -4.73 -44.53
N GLN A 653 -18.55 -5.85 -44.59
CA GLN A 653 -18.62 -6.76 -45.70
C GLN A 653 -19.86 -7.65 -45.60
#